data_a68772544e191de036c26047a8158920
#
_entry.id   a68772544e191de036c26047a8158920
#
_cell.length_a   1.000
_cell.length_b   1.000
_cell.length_c   1.000
_cell.angle_alpha   90.00
_cell.angle_beta   90.00
_cell.angle_gamma   90.00
#
_symmetry.space_group_name_H-M   'P 1'
#
loop_
_entity.id
_entity.type
_entity.pdbx_description
1 polymer ?
#
loop_
_entity_poly.entity_id
_entity_poly.type
_entity_poly.pdbx_seq_one_letter_code
_entity_poly.pdbx_strand_id
1 'polypeptide(L)'
;MLSRRFDRLFDRYCAQNLVVMLPGRPLQSGGHVVGEVAYVARLGNRLEVAGQICADVQQVSLRCGEDLVTTVPRPAHAGEEPRHFTLNLPVGEGALELQLIGLDGPPFALPQVSNRAYLAARRRLMPRFLARLIRAMPLILQWALRRDPALRPRIRNALGFWVLPEARGLADDIFDAPVPQAVGEFPEITCIMPVYNAFELLPEALERVWSHTDIPWHLILIEDASPDPAVRPFLQDWAKDRNAERTGCVTLLENPQNIGFIGSVNRGFAAAAGRGGPVVLLNSDAFVPKGWASRLVRPLLTDASVASVTPMSNDAEIFSVPVICVRSDLAPGQGDEIDKVAAGFVAGAGDAAAPTGVGFCMALSAEWLAKVPQFDTAFGRGYGEEVDWCQKVIALGGRHLGVANLFVEHRGGSSFGSEEKRRLIAVSADIISHRYREYDISVQDYLRNDPMGTPRLALAIASLAGADEVPVYLAHAMGGGVDQYHRQRFSCDIAAQGGLVVLRVGTDLRWRLEVHTSAGVSMGATDDFALVEKLLAPLKKRRIVYSCGVGDSDPVSLPARLIELADGPDLVSSQVEVLFHDFYPLSPSCNLLSQEGTFQGVPRVETADTAQQVTGSNGTIIDLAQWRSAWGRLIARADRLVAFSNDSKNHVLEVWPDAAPRLHVVPHRMPHDVPRITPRNGAKPVVGILGNLNYAKGNALVGAMGKNLEAGGQDMGL
;
A
#
# COMPACT_ATOMS: atom_id res chain seq x y z
N MET A 1 4.66 -11.73 -33.05
CA MET A 1 5.21 -11.51 -31.69
C MET A 1 5.18 -10.03 -31.23
N LEU A 2 5.70 -9.07 -32.01
CA LEU A 2 5.72 -7.64 -31.65
C LEU A 2 4.32 -7.02 -31.47
N SER A 3 3.34 -7.35 -32.31
CA SER A 3 1.97 -6.82 -32.21
C SER A 3 1.29 -7.24 -30.91
N ARG A 4 1.42 -8.51 -30.47
CA ARG A 4 0.80 -9.02 -29.25
C ARG A 4 1.40 -8.39 -27.97
N ARG A 5 2.72 -8.08 -27.98
CA ARG A 5 3.36 -7.36 -26.85
C ARG A 5 2.89 -5.90 -26.78
N PHE A 6 2.70 -5.29 -27.94
CA PHE A 6 2.16 -3.94 -28.04
C PHE A 6 0.71 -3.89 -27.53
N ASP A 7 -0.14 -4.84 -27.98
CA ASP A 7 -1.54 -4.90 -27.56
C ASP A 7 -1.65 -5.08 -26.04
N ARG A 8 -0.88 -5.99 -25.43
CA ARG A 8 -0.82 -6.16 -23.96
C ARG A 8 -0.37 -4.90 -23.23
N LEU A 9 0.63 -4.22 -23.75
CA LEU A 9 1.12 -2.97 -23.15
C LEU A 9 0.05 -1.88 -23.22
N PHE A 10 -0.67 -1.80 -24.34
CA PHE A 10 -1.76 -0.85 -24.51
C PHE A 10 -2.98 -1.23 -23.65
N ASP A 11 -3.29 -2.51 -23.45
CA ASP A 11 -4.35 -2.97 -22.55
C ASP A 11 -4.04 -2.55 -21.10
N ARG A 12 -2.80 -2.76 -20.64
CA ARG A 12 -2.33 -2.28 -19.34
C ARG A 12 -2.43 -0.76 -19.22
N TYR A 13 -2.07 -0.03 -20.27
CA TYR A 13 -2.20 1.42 -20.29
C TYR A 13 -3.66 1.87 -20.18
N CYS A 14 -4.56 1.22 -20.93
CA CYS A 14 -5.99 1.48 -20.84
C CYS A 14 -6.56 1.16 -19.46
N ALA A 15 -6.18 0.04 -18.86
CA ALA A 15 -6.63 -0.33 -17.53
C ALA A 15 -6.30 0.74 -16.45
N GLN A 16 -5.20 1.46 -16.64
CA GLN A 16 -4.76 2.49 -15.69
C GLN A 16 -5.18 3.93 -16.04
N ASN A 17 -5.42 4.21 -17.33
CA ASN A 17 -5.59 5.59 -17.81
C ASN A 17 -6.94 5.83 -18.50
N LEU A 18 -7.78 4.80 -18.66
CA LEU A 18 -9.07 4.93 -19.31
C LEU A 18 -10.20 4.91 -18.29
N VAL A 19 -10.79 6.06 -18.09
CA VAL A 19 -12.04 6.22 -17.32
C VAL A 19 -13.09 6.76 -18.26
N VAL A 20 -14.23 6.09 -18.32
CA VAL A 20 -15.40 6.58 -19.07
C VAL A 20 -16.51 6.84 -18.05
N MET A 21 -16.88 8.11 -17.88
CA MET A 21 -17.85 8.56 -16.90
C MET A 21 -19.15 8.97 -17.58
N LEU A 22 -20.26 8.64 -16.94
CA LEU A 22 -21.58 9.20 -17.20
C LEU A 22 -21.92 10.21 -16.11
N PRO A 23 -22.58 11.32 -16.44
CA PRO A 23 -22.99 12.34 -15.47
C PRO A 23 -23.96 11.73 -14.45
N GLY A 24 -23.89 12.25 -13.26
CA GLY A 24 -24.75 11.88 -12.17
C GLY A 24 -26.20 12.32 -12.35
N ARG A 25 -27.03 11.94 -11.39
CA ARG A 25 -28.45 12.30 -11.35
C ARG A 25 -28.98 12.27 -9.93
N PRO A 26 -30.01 13.09 -9.61
CA PRO A 26 -30.67 13.04 -8.32
C PRO A 26 -31.40 11.70 -8.12
N LEU A 27 -31.42 11.22 -6.91
CA LEU A 27 -32.23 10.10 -6.44
C LEU A 27 -33.49 10.67 -5.77
N GLN A 28 -34.65 10.29 -6.30
CA GLN A 28 -35.93 10.78 -5.79
C GLN A 28 -36.83 9.63 -5.34
N SER A 29 -37.33 9.71 -4.11
CA SER A 29 -38.28 8.75 -3.55
C SER A 29 -39.46 9.53 -2.96
N GLY A 30 -40.71 9.15 -3.29
CA GLY A 30 -41.90 9.83 -2.78
C GLY A 30 -42.01 11.32 -3.14
N GLY A 31 -41.37 11.77 -4.21
CA GLY A 31 -41.36 13.20 -4.63
C GLY A 31 -40.27 14.05 -3.94
N HIS A 32 -39.47 13.48 -3.05
CA HIS A 32 -38.37 14.17 -2.37
C HIS A 32 -37.02 13.68 -2.88
N VAL A 33 -36.02 14.58 -2.90
CA VAL A 33 -34.62 14.20 -3.20
C VAL A 33 -34.02 13.56 -1.97
N VAL A 34 -33.67 12.29 -2.07
CA VAL A 34 -33.09 11.48 -0.99
C VAL A 34 -31.56 11.35 -1.11
N GLY A 35 -31.01 11.81 -2.21
CA GLY A 35 -29.58 11.78 -2.51
C GLY A 35 -29.27 12.08 -3.96
N GLU A 36 -28.03 11.90 -4.34
CA GLU A 36 -27.54 12.09 -5.70
C GLU A 36 -26.48 11.04 -6.04
N VAL A 37 -26.54 10.45 -7.21
CA VAL A 37 -25.40 9.76 -7.83
C VAL A 37 -24.55 10.82 -8.50
N ALA A 38 -23.34 11.02 -8.06
CA ALA A 38 -22.43 12.00 -8.64
C ALA A 38 -21.94 11.55 -10.03
N TYR A 39 -21.58 10.27 -10.16
CA TYR A 39 -21.21 9.67 -11.43
C TYR A 39 -21.36 8.15 -11.45
N VAL A 40 -21.44 7.60 -12.65
CA VAL A 40 -21.23 6.18 -12.95
C VAL A 40 -20.02 6.08 -13.89
N ALA A 41 -18.95 5.46 -13.46
CA ALA A 41 -17.72 5.32 -14.23
C ALA A 41 -17.44 3.88 -14.59
N ARG A 42 -16.80 3.66 -15.75
CA ARG A 42 -16.20 2.40 -16.13
C ARG A 42 -14.69 2.54 -16.19
N LEU A 43 -14.01 1.76 -15.36
CA LEU A 43 -12.56 1.68 -15.26
C LEU A 43 -12.14 0.25 -15.63
N GLY A 44 -11.67 0.07 -16.87
CA GLY A 44 -11.34 -1.29 -17.35
C GLY A 44 -12.54 -2.25 -17.32
N ASN A 45 -12.44 -3.28 -16.49
CA ASN A 45 -13.52 -4.29 -16.28
C ASN A 45 -14.35 -4.01 -15.00
N ARG A 46 -14.35 -2.79 -14.50
CA ARG A 46 -15.04 -2.38 -13.27
C ARG A 46 -16.00 -1.23 -13.52
N LEU A 47 -17.13 -1.28 -12.84
CA LEU A 47 -18.08 -0.16 -12.69
C LEU A 47 -17.84 0.46 -11.31
N GLU A 48 -17.75 1.77 -11.27
CA GLU A 48 -17.69 2.56 -10.04
C GLU A 48 -18.89 3.51 -10.01
N VAL A 49 -19.62 3.51 -8.90
CA VAL A 49 -20.74 4.42 -8.66
C VAL A 49 -20.46 5.18 -7.38
N ALA A 50 -20.39 6.49 -7.49
CA ALA A 50 -20.19 7.37 -6.33
C ALA A 50 -21.32 8.37 -6.22
N GLY A 51 -21.66 8.76 -5.00
CA GLY A 51 -22.73 9.71 -4.74
C GLY A 51 -22.84 10.12 -3.28
N GLN A 52 -23.92 10.82 -2.98
CA GLN A 52 -24.23 11.31 -1.65
C GLN A 52 -25.70 11.06 -1.30
N ILE A 53 -25.95 10.79 -0.03
CA ILE A 53 -27.28 10.51 0.52
C ILE A 53 -27.61 11.55 1.59
N CYS A 54 -28.81 12.17 1.46
CA CYS A 54 -29.35 13.15 2.41
C CYS A 54 -30.44 12.56 3.32
N ALA A 55 -30.86 11.32 3.08
CA ALA A 55 -31.87 10.62 3.87
C ALA A 55 -31.23 9.69 4.90
N ASP A 56 -32.00 9.30 5.90
CA ASP A 56 -31.58 8.32 6.89
C ASP A 56 -31.60 6.89 6.30
N VAL A 57 -30.48 6.52 5.69
CA VAL A 57 -30.24 5.27 4.99
C VAL A 57 -29.16 4.48 5.74
N GLN A 58 -29.46 3.24 6.07
CA GLN A 58 -28.52 2.38 6.81
C GLN A 58 -27.37 1.90 5.92
N GLN A 59 -27.70 1.47 4.70
CA GLN A 59 -26.72 0.96 3.74
C GLN A 59 -27.14 1.30 2.31
N VAL A 60 -26.15 1.37 1.42
CA VAL A 60 -26.35 1.52 -0.03
C VAL A 60 -25.83 0.25 -0.71
N SER A 61 -26.69 -0.39 -1.50
CA SER A 61 -26.36 -1.62 -2.26
C SER A 61 -26.38 -1.32 -3.76
N LEU A 62 -25.40 -1.82 -4.48
CA LEU A 62 -25.31 -1.75 -5.93
C LEU A 62 -25.36 -3.17 -6.50
N ARG A 63 -26.25 -3.42 -7.46
CA ARG A 63 -26.42 -4.71 -8.11
C ARG A 63 -26.19 -4.59 -9.62
N CYS A 64 -25.53 -5.58 -10.22
CA CYS A 64 -25.45 -5.75 -11.66
C CYS A 64 -25.53 -7.25 -11.99
N GLY A 65 -26.66 -7.72 -12.49
CA GLY A 65 -26.91 -9.15 -12.65
C GLY A 65 -26.90 -9.90 -11.31
N GLU A 66 -25.99 -10.87 -11.16
CA GLU A 66 -25.82 -11.63 -9.92
C GLU A 66 -24.88 -10.94 -8.91
N ASP A 67 -24.04 -10.02 -9.36
CA ASP A 67 -23.10 -9.30 -8.51
C ASP A 67 -23.80 -8.27 -7.65
N LEU A 68 -23.52 -8.28 -6.34
CA LEU A 68 -24.05 -7.35 -5.34
C LEU A 68 -22.92 -6.86 -4.42
N VAL A 69 -22.82 -5.55 -4.25
CA VAL A 69 -21.91 -4.93 -3.28
C VAL A 69 -22.68 -3.92 -2.43
N THR A 70 -22.40 -3.91 -1.14
CA THR A 70 -23.06 -3.02 -0.18
C THR A 70 -22.04 -2.21 0.60
N THR A 71 -22.36 -0.97 0.92
CA THR A 71 -21.55 -0.09 1.77
C THR A 71 -22.41 0.72 2.73
N VAL A 72 -21.83 1.18 3.83
CA VAL A 72 -22.46 2.15 4.74
C VAL A 72 -22.05 3.55 4.28
N PRO A 73 -23.01 4.48 3.99
CA PRO A 73 -22.68 5.85 3.63
C PRO A 73 -21.99 6.56 4.80
N ARG A 74 -20.91 7.28 4.52
CA ARG A 74 -20.11 7.98 5.54
C ARG A 74 -20.24 9.49 5.39
N PRO A 75 -20.39 10.26 6.49
CA PRO A 75 -20.33 11.72 6.43
C PRO A 75 -18.92 12.17 6.03
N ALA A 76 -18.81 13.32 5.36
CA ALA A 76 -17.51 13.92 5.05
C ALA A 76 -16.78 14.35 6.34
N HIS A 77 -17.55 14.82 7.35
CA HIS A 77 -17.08 15.13 8.70
C HIS A 77 -18.09 14.59 9.72
N ALA A 78 -17.64 14.27 10.93
CA ALA A 78 -18.49 13.73 11.98
C ALA A 78 -19.69 14.67 12.26
N GLY A 79 -20.91 14.21 11.99
CA GLY A 79 -22.15 14.95 12.24
C GLY A 79 -22.67 15.75 11.04
N GLU A 80 -22.03 15.72 9.87
CA GLU A 80 -22.51 16.43 8.67
C GLU A 80 -23.35 15.54 7.75
N GLU A 81 -24.43 16.10 7.17
CA GLU A 81 -25.11 15.61 5.98
C GLU A 81 -24.69 16.48 4.78
N PRO A 82 -24.52 15.95 3.58
CA PRO A 82 -24.84 14.60 3.12
C PRO A 82 -23.75 13.54 3.42
N ARG A 83 -24.16 12.26 3.51
CA ARG A 83 -23.27 11.11 3.64
C ARG A 83 -22.86 10.58 2.26
N HIS A 84 -21.56 10.36 2.04
CA HIS A 84 -21.00 9.91 0.77
C HIS A 84 -20.88 8.38 0.69
N PHE A 85 -20.99 7.85 -0.52
CA PHE A 85 -20.74 6.44 -0.81
C PHE A 85 -19.96 6.27 -2.11
N THR A 86 -19.16 5.21 -2.17
CA THR A 86 -18.51 4.72 -3.40
C THR A 86 -18.64 3.20 -3.43
N LEU A 87 -19.17 2.67 -4.52
CA LEU A 87 -19.40 1.24 -4.74
C LEU A 87 -18.73 0.80 -6.03
N ASN A 88 -18.16 -0.39 -6.00
CA ASN A 88 -17.40 -0.95 -7.11
C ASN A 88 -17.87 -2.36 -7.41
N LEU A 89 -18.22 -2.63 -8.67
CA LEU A 89 -18.65 -3.92 -9.18
C LEU A 89 -17.88 -4.31 -10.44
N PRO A 90 -17.70 -5.62 -10.75
CA PRO A 90 -17.30 -6.04 -12.08
C PRO A 90 -18.28 -5.53 -13.14
N VAL A 91 -17.81 -5.37 -14.38
CA VAL A 91 -18.70 -5.12 -15.53
C VAL A 91 -19.44 -6.40 -15.85
N GLY A 92 -20.71 -6.48 -15.46
CA GLY A 92 -21.60 -7.63 -15.71
C GLY A 92 -22.62 -7.38 -16.83
N GLU A 93 -23.32 -8.45 -17.23
CA GLU A 93 -24.50 -8.36 -18.07
C GLU A 93 -25.75 -8.23 -17.18
N GLY A 94 -26.50 -7.15 -17.31
CA GLY A 94 -27.71 -6.87 -16.54
C GLY A 94 -27.93 -5.39 -16.29
N ALA A 95 -29.07 -5.06 -15.70
CA ALA A 95 -29.37 -3.68 -15.28
C ALA A 95 -28.50 -3.33 -14.08
N LEU A 96 -28.01 -2.08 -14.04
CA LEU A 96 -27.32 -1.54 -12.87
C LEU A 96 -28.37 -0.90 -11.95
N GLU A 97 -28.50 -1.44 -10.75
CA GLU A 97 -29.53 -1.06 -9.79
C GLU A 97 -28.91 -0.63 -8.47
N LEU A 98 -29.29 0.55 -8.00
CA LEU A 98 -28.88 1.08 -6.69
C LEU A 98 -30.07 0.98 -5.73
N GLN A 99 -29.87 0.33 -4.60
CA GLN A 99 -30.87 0.18 -3.55
C GLN A 99 -30.40 0.89 -2.27
N LEU A 100 -31.29 1.66 -1.67
CA LEU A 100 -31.08 2.35 -0.40
C LEU A 100 -31.77 1.53 0.70
N ILE A 101 -31.00 0.86 1.56
CA ILE A 101 -31.52 0.00 2.64
C ILE A 101 -31.92 0.89 3.83
N GLY A 102 -33.16 0.78 4.28
CA GLY A 102 -33.78 1.64 5.29
C GLY A 102 -34.74 2.67 4.69
N LEU A 103 -34.83 2.76 3.35
CA LEU A 103 -35.80 3.57 2.65
C LEU A 103 -36.76 2.67 1.85
N ASP A 104 -38.06 2.85 2.04
CA ASP A 104 -39.07 2.11 1.27
C ASP A 104 -39.12 2.60 -0.18
N GLY A 105 -38.96 1.68 -1.11
CA GLY A 105 -39.07 1.98 -2.55
C GLY A 105 -38.36 0.96 -3.45
N PRO A 106 -38.65 0.99 -4.75
CA PRO A 106 -37.95 0.15 -5.71
C PRO A 106 -36.49 0.63 -5.88
N PRO A 107 -35.60 -0.28 -6.30
CA PRO A 107 -34.21 0.11 -6.60
C PRO A 107 -34.16 1.14 -7.74
N PHE A 108 -33.17 2.02 -7.67
CA PHE A 108 -32.90 3.04 -8.70
C PHE A 108 -32.11 2.40 -9.85
N ALA A 109 -32.71 2.31 -11.04
CA ALA A 109 -32.01 1.85 -12.23
C ALA A 109 -30.96 2.90 -12.67
N LEU A 110 -29.70 2.57 -12.82
CA LEU A 110 -28.63 3.48 -13.20
C LEU A 110 -28.21 3.24 -14.67
N PRO A 111 -27.75 4.31 -15.37
CA PRO A 111 -27.20 4.14 -16.70
C PRO A 111 -25.86 3.41 -16.64
N GLN A 112 -25.58 2.55 -17.61
CA GLN A 112 -24.28 1.89 -17.75
C GLN A 112 -23.47 2.46 -18.91
N VAL A 113 -22.14 2.45 -18.77
CA VAL A 113 -21.22 2.77 -19.85
C VAL A 113 -21.26 1.63 -20.89
N SER A 114 -21.80 1.91 -22.07
CA SER A 114 -21.90 0.91 -23.15
C SER A 114 -20.52 0.46 -23.63
N ASN A 115 -20.40 -0.80 -24.07
CA ASN A 115 -19.18 -1.32 -24.67
C ASN A 115 -18.72 -0.50 -25.89
N ARG A 116 -19.67 0.05 -26.68
CA ARG A 116 -19.35 0.93 -27.81
C ARG A 116 -18.68 2.22 -27.36
N ALA A 117 -19.19 2.87 -26.32
CA ALA A 117 -18.61 4.09 -25.75
C ALA A 117 -17.21 3.81 -25.19
N TYR A 118 -17.04 2.72 -24.47
CA TYR A 118 -15.75 2.31 -23.92
C TYR A 118 -14.71 2.05 -25.04
N LEU A 119 -15.06 1.29 -26.08
CA LEU A 119 -14.17 1.01 -27.22
C LEU A 119 -13.83 2.29 -28.02
N ALA A 120 -14.78 3.21 -28.16
CA ALA A 120 -14.49 4.51 -28.79
C ALA A 120 -13.50 5.35 -27.96
N ALA A 121 -13.66 5.39 -26.64
CA ALA A 121 -12.76 6.08 -25.75
C ALA A 121 -11.34 5.43 -25.75
N ARG A 122 -11.28 4.10 -25.77
CA ARG A 122 -10.04 3.33 -25.93
C ARG A 122 -9.28 3.70 -27.23
N ARG A 123 -9.99 3.80 -28.34
CA ARG A 123 -9.38 4.23 -29.63
C ARG A 123 -8.82 5.65 -29.56
N ARG A 124 -9.52 6.57 -28.88
CA ARG A 124 -9.06 7.96 -28.67
C ARG A 124 -7.83 8.06 -27.77
N LEU A 125 -7.58 7.06 -26.90
CA LEU A 125 -6.43 7.02 -26.01
C LEU A 125 -5.15 6.54 -26.71
N MET A 126 -5.26 5.80 -27.82
CA MET A 126 -4.13 5.23 -28.57
C MET A 126 -3.07 6.28 -28.98
N PRO A 127 -3.39 7.45 -29.56
CA PRO A 127 -2.39 8.44 -29.91
C PRO A 127 -1.58 8.95 -28.70
N ARG A 128 -2.22 9.11 -27.55
CA ARG A 128 -1.55 9.51 -26.30
C ARG A 128 -0.58 8.44 -25.81
N PHE A 129 -0.98 7.17 -25.91
CA PHE A 129 -0.10 6.05 -25.57
C PHE A 129 1.11 5.98 -26.50
N LEU A 130 0.92 6.12 -27.81
CA LEU A 130 2.01 6.13 -28.80
C LEU A 130 3.01 7.28 -28.52
N ALA A 131 2.51 8.48 -28.20
CA ALA A 131 3.36 9.59 -27.84
C ALA A 131 4.20 9.32 -26.57
N ARG A 132 3.61 8.67 -25.55
CA ARG A 132 4.35 8.25 -24.36
C ARG A 132 5.36 7.15 -24.66
N LEU A 133 5.02 6.20 -25.51
CA LEU A 133 5.94 5.14 -25.93
C LEU A 133 7.16 5.72 -26.67
N ILE A 134 6.96 6.67 -27.56
CA ILE A 134 8.06 7.38 -28.27
C ILE A 134 8.96 8.11 -27.27
N ARG A 135 8.37 8.82 -26.30
CA ARG A 135 9.15 9.51 -25.24
C ARG A 135 9.93 8.56 -24.35
N ALA A 136 9.40 7.36 -24.10
CA ALA A 136 10.07 6.34 -23.29
C ALA A 136 11.17 5.59 -24.06
N MET A 137 11.18 5.61 -25.38
CA MET A 137 12.15 4.86 -26.23
C MET A 137 13.61 5.05 -25.85
N PRO A 138 14.12 6.27 -25.58
CA PRO A 138 15.51 6.43 -25.17
C PRO A 138 15.85 5.69 -23.88
N LEU A 139 14.95 5.72 -22.88
CA LEU A 139 15.11 4.99 -21.62
C LEU A 139 15.04 3.49 -21.82
N ILE A 140 14.14 3.02 -22.69
CA ILE A 140 13.99 1.60 -23.05
C ILE A 140 15.26 1.09 -23.73
N LEU A 141 15.81 1.83 -24.69
CA LEU A 141 17.06 1.50 -25.36
C LEU A 141 18.24 1.48 -24.39
N GLN A 142 18.34 2.50 -23.53
CA GLN A 142 19.37 2.55 -22.48
C GLN A 142 19.26 1.36 -21.53
N TRP A 143 18.05 0.99 -21.11
CA TRP A 143 17.84 -0.19 -20.31
C TRP A 143 18.18 -1.49 -21.04
N ALA A 144 17.83 -1.60 -22.33
CA ALA A 144 18.16 -2.77 -23.14
C ALA A 144 19.68 -3.00 -23.25
N LEU A 145 20.46 -1.91 -23.33
CA LEU A 145 21.92 -1.95 -23.44
C LEU A 145 22.60 -2.19 -22.09
N ARG A 146 22.18 -1.47 -21.04
CA ARG A 146 22.88 -1.44 -19.74
C ARG A 146 22.29 -2.39 -18.71
N ARG A 147 21.05 -2.86 -18.90
CA ARG A 147 20.29 -3.70 -17.96
C ARG A 147 20.18 -3.12 -16.54
N ASP A 148 20.32 -1.79 -16.40
CA ASP A 148 20.27 -1.08 -15.13
C ASP A 148 18.85 -1.14 -14.53
N PRO A 149 18.64 -1.77 -13.34
CA PRO A 149 17.34 -1.86 -12.69
C PRO A 149 16.72 -0.49 -12.35
N ALA A 150 17.54 0.53 -12.08
CA ALA A 150 17.09 1.89 -11.75
C ALA A 150 16.33 2.59 -12.90
N LEU A 151 16.49 2.11 -14.13
CA LEU A 151 15.75 2.64 -15.28
C LEU A 151 14.31 2.14 -15.36
N ARG A 152 13.96 1.01 -14.73
CA ARG A 152 12.60 0.43 -14.78
C ARG A 152 11.51 1.36 -14.25
N PRO A 153 11.64 1.99 -13.05
CA PRO A 153 10.65 2.95 -12.55
C PRO A 153 10.52 4.16 -13.48
N ARG A 154 11.65 4.65 -14.03
CA ARG A 154 11.66 5.78 -14.98
C ARG A 154 10.94 5.45 -16.28
N ILE A 155 11.11 4.23 -16.81
CA ILE A 155 10.40 3.73 -18.00
C ILE A 155 8.90 3.63 -17.69
N ARG A 156 8.52 3.05 -16.55
CA ARG A 156 7.11 2.96 -16.13
C ARG A 156 6.46 4.33 -16.07
N ASN A 157 7.12 5.30 -15.43
CA ASN A 157 6.64 6.68 -15.33
C ASN A 157 6.50 7.33 -16.72
N ALA A 158 7.51 7.22 -17.58
CA ALA A 158 7.46 7.76 -18.96
C ALA A 158 6.34 7.15 -19.80
N LEU A 159 6.03 5.86 -19.61
CA LEU A 159 4.91 5.16 -20.22
C LEU A 159 3.56 5.52 -19.61
N GLY A 160 3.53 6.17 -18.45
CA GLY A 160 2.30 6.51 -17.73
C GLY A 160 1.69 5.33 -16.97
N PHE A 161 2.50 4.35 -16.60
CA PHE A 161 2.11 3.25 -15.72
C PHE A 161 2.31 3.57 -14.23
N TRP A 162 2.72 4.78 -13.93
CA TRP A 162 2.89 5.22 -12.55
C TRP A 162 1.63 5.93 -12.09
N VAL A 163 0.81 5.21 -11.36
CA VAL A 163 -0.14 5.80 -10.43
C VAL A 163 0.55 5.68 -9.08
N LEU A 164 0.81 6.78 -8.41
CA LEU A 164 0.97 6.76 -6.95
C LEU A 164 -0.29 6.06 -6.45
N PRO A 165 -0.19 5.02 -5.63
CA PRO A 165 -1.37 4.45 -5.03
C PRO A 165 -2.09 5.60 -4.32
N GLU A 166 -3.35 5.86 -4.67
CA GLU A 166 -4.19 6.76 -3.90
C GLU A 166 -4.28 6.16 -2.50
N ALA A 167 -4.07 6.97 -1.47
CA ALA A 167 -4.22 6.52 -0.12
C ALA A 167 -5.68 6.12 0.08
N ARG A 168 -5.93 4.85 0.36
CA ARG A 168 -7.26 4.30 0.53
C ARG A 168 -7.67 4.36 1.98
N GLY A 169 -8.96 4.37 2.22
CA GLY A 169 -9.51 4.20 3.55
C GLY A 169 -9.02 2.88 4.14
N LEU A 170 -8.43 2.96 5.33
CA LEU A 170 -8.02 1.80 6.11
C LEU A 170 -9.24 1.19 6.81
N ALA A 171 -9.29 -0.14 6.88
CA ALA A 171 -10.28 -0.86 7.64
C ALA A 171 -9.73 -1.13 9.05
N ASP A 172 -10.54 -0.96 10.07
CA ASP A 172 -10.18 -1.17 11.49
C ASP A 172 -10.54 -2.56 12.01
N ASP A 173 -11.38 -3.30 11.26
CA ASP A 173 -11.91 -4.61 11.60
C ASP A 173 -10.84 -5.68 11.87
N ILE A 174 -9.63 -5.53 11.30
CA ILE A 174 -8.52 -6.45 11.56
C ILE A 174 -8.03 -6.42 13.02
N PHE A 175 -8.36 -5.37 13.78
CA PHE A 175 -7.98 -5.16 15.18
C PHE A 175 -9.14 -5.33 16.16
N ASP A 176 -10.29 -5.77 15.70
CA ASP A 176 -11.45 -6.01 16.56
C ASP A 176 -11.24 -7.19 17.52
N ALA A 177 -12.13 -7.33 18.48
CA ALA A 177 -12.10 -8.50 19.33
C ALA A 177 -12.48 -9.75 18.51
N PRO A 178 -11.70 -10.85 18.58
CA PRO A 178 -11.99 -12.04 17.80
C PRO A 178 -13.35 -12.60 18.17
N VAL A 179 -14.23 -12.74 17.18
CA VAL A 179 -15.48 -13.48 17.34
C VAL A 179 -15.10 -14.97 17.33
N PRO A 180 -15.43 -15.74 18.38
CA PRO A 180 -15.14 -17.15 18.43
C PRO A 180 -15.88 -17.88 17.30
N GLN A 181 -15.16 -18.19 16.23
CA GLN A 181 -15.67 -19.10 15.21
C GLN A 181 -15.28 -20.52 15.62
N ALA A 182 -16.26 -21.32 16.00
CA ALA A 182 -16.04 -22.72 16.28
C ALA A 182 -15.69 -23.44 14.95
N VAL A 183 -14.41 -23.61 14.70
CA VAL A 183 -13.93 -24.61 13.75
C VAL A 183 -13.92 -25.93 14.50
N GLY A 184 -14.56 -26.97 13.97
CA GLY A 184 -14.45 -28.33 14.50
C GLY A 184 -12.98 -28.80 14.55
N GLU A 185 -12.75 -30.08 14.81
CA GLU A 185 -11.40 -30.64 14.73
C GLU A 185 -10.80 -30.42 13.33
N PHE A 186 -9.56 -29.93 13.29
CA PHE A 186 -8.87 -29.74 12.02
C PHE A 186 -8.53 -31.12 11.40
N PRO A 187 -8.81 -31.34 10.12
CA PRO A 187 -8.39 -32.53 9.42
C PRO A 187 -6.86 -32.61 9.31
N GLU A 188 -6.33 -33.81 9.09
CA GLU A 188 -4.92 -33.96 8.75
C GLU A 188 -4.63 -33.25 7.43
N ILE A 189 -3.62 -32.36 7.39
CA ILE A 189 -3.13 -31.76 6.17
C ILE A 189 -1.98 -32.57 5.56
N THR A 190 -1.81 -32.51 4.23
CA THR A 190 -0.67 -33.09 3.55
C THR A 190 0.23 -31.97 3.03
N CYS A 191 1.40 -31.76 3.63
CA CYS A 191 2.40 -30.83 3.13
C CYS A 191 3.22 -31.51 2.03
N ILE A 192 3.38 -30.85 0.88
CA ILE A 192 4.22 -31.30 -0.23
C ILE A 192 5.38 -30.32 -0.39
N MET A 193 6.60 -30.79 -0.20
CA MET A 193 7.82 -30.00 -0.31
C MET A 193 8.77 -30.57 -1.36
N PRO A 194 8.79 -30.02 -2.58
CA PRO A 194 9.81 -30.30 -3.57
C PRO A 194 11.16 -29.75 -3.11
N VAL A 195 12.23 -30.52 -3.22
CA VAL A 195 13.57 -30.12 -2.82
C VAL A 195 14.53 -30.26 -4.01
N TYR A 196 15.18 -29.15 -4.35
CA TYR A 196 16.25 -29.12 -5.34
C TYR A 196 17.33 -28.13 -4.92
N ASN A 197 18.50 -28.61 -4.54
CA ASN A 197 19.59 -27.79 -3.97
C ASN A 197 19.20 -27.05 -2.67
N ALA A 198 19.81 -25.89 -2.45
CA ALA A 198 19.54 -25.00 -1.30
C ALA A 198 19.71 -25.67 0.08
N PHE A 199 20.74 -26.51 0.23
CA PHE A 199 21.01 -27.27 1.45
C PHE A 199 21.09 -26.38 2.69
N GLU A 200 21.67 -25.18 2.56
CA GLU A 200 21.84 -24.24 3.68
C GLU A 200 20.52 -23.83 4.36
N LEU A 201 19.42 -23.80 3.61
CA LEU A 201 18.10 -23.38 4.10
C LEU A 201 17.26 -24.55 4.61
N LEU A 202 17.51 -25.73 4.07
CA LEU A 202 16.69 -26.92 4.22
C LEU A 202 16.56 -27.41 5.69
N PRO A 203 17.64 -27.49 6.51
CA PRO A 203 17.49 -27.89 7.90
C PRO A 203 16.55 -27.03 8.73
N GLU A 204 16.66 -25.70 8.60
CA GLU A 204 15.78 -24.78 9.31
C GLU A 204 14.33 -24.87 8.81
N ALA A 205 14.11 -24.93 7.49
CA ALA A 205 12.78 -25.05 6.92
C ALA A 205 12.05 -26.32 7.40
N LEU A 206 12.73 -27.46 7.40
CA LEU A 206 12.18 -28.74 7.88
C LEU A 206 11.91 -28.73 9.38
N GLU A 207 12.82 -28.18 10.19
CA GLU A 207 12.63 -28.06 11.63
C GLU A 207 11.44 -27.16 11.99
N ARG A 208 11.22 -26.09 11.23
CA ARG A 208 10.03 -25.23 11.40
C ARG A 208 8.74 -25.97 11.05
N VAL A 209 8.71 -26.75 9.97
CA VAL A 209 7.55 -27.60 9.66
C VAL A 209 7.29 -28.59 10.79
N TRP A 210 8.33 -29.25 11.32
CA TRP A 210 8.23 -30.20 12.40
C TRP A 210 7.68 -29.59 13.69
N SER A 211 8.24 -28.46 14.12
CA SER A 211 8.00 -27.89 15.44
C SER A 211 6.90 -26.82 15.49
N HIS A 212 6.55 -26.22 14.35
CA HIS A 212 5.60 -25.08 14.28
C HIS A 212 4.22 -25.47 13.77
N THR A 213 4.06 -26.67 13.19
CA THR A 213 2.75 -27.12 12.69
C THR A 213 1.84 -27.54 13.86
N ASP A 214 0.71 -26.89 13.99
CA ASP A 214 -0.20 -26.92 15.15
C ASP A 214 -1.45 -27.80 14.98
N ILE A 215 -1.59 -28.47 13.84
CA ILE A 215 -2.69 -29.39 13.52
C ILE A 215 -2.14 -30.73 13.02
N PRO A 216 -2.92 -31.83 12.93
CA PRO A 216 -2.44 -33.08 12.35
C PRO A 216 -1.90 -32.90 10.94
N TRP A 217 -0.72 -33.48 10.66
CA TRP A 217 -0.07 -33.32 9.36
C TRP A 217 0.74 -34.53 8.93
N HIS A 218 0.89 -34.67 7.61
CA HIS A 218 1.78 -35.59 6.92
C HIS A 218 2.66 -34.80 5.95
N LEU A 219 3.96 -35.09 5.88
CA LEU A 219 4.91 -34.43 4.99
C LEU A 219 5.35 -35.36 3.88
N ILE A 220 5.19 -34.93 2.62
CA ILE A 220 5.74 -35.58 1.44
C ILE A 220 6.91 -34.74 0.96
N LEU A 221 8.13 -35.27 1.16
CA LEU A 221 9.35 -34.68 0.62
C LEU A 221 9.64 -35.29 -0.75
N ILE A 222 9.97 -34.44 -1.74
CA ILE A 222 10.31 -34.92 -3.08
C ILE A 222 11.72 -34.38 -3.41
N GLU A 223 12.72 -35.25 -3.31
CA GLU A 223 14.10 -34.94 -3.70
C GLU A 223 14.21 -35.07 -5.23
N ASP A 224 14.47 -33.95 -5.92
CA ASP A 224 14.44 -33.85 -7.38
C ASP A 224 15.84 -33.97 -8.02
N ALA A 225 16.62 -35.00 -7.65
CA ALA A 225 17.96 -35.25 -8.14
C ALA A 225 18.88 -34.02 -8.00
N SER A 226 18.99 -33.48 -6.78
CA SER A 226 19.85 -32.35 -6.44
C SER A 226 21.30 -32.65 -6.80
N PRO A 227 22.03 -31.76 -7.50
CA PRO A 227 23.44 -31.92 -7.77
C PRO A 227 24.34 -31.85 -6.51
N ASP A 228 23.86 -31.21 -5.43
CA ASP A 228 24.57 -31.22 -4.15
C ASP A 228 24.44 -32.60 -3.50
N PRO A 229 25.56 -33.32 -3.31
CA PRO A 229 25.56 -34.68 -2.77
C PRO A 229 25.12 -34.77 -1.30
N ALA A 230 25.07 -33.66 -0.57
CA ALA A 230 24.62 -33.60 0.82
C ALA A 230 23.11 -33.66 0.98
N VAL A 231 22.33 -33.22 0.01
CA VAL A 231 20.87 -33.06 0.12
C VAL A 231 20.18 -34.40 0.34
N ARG A 232 20.41 -35.38 -0.55
CA ARG A 232 19.68 -36.66 -0.49
C ARG A 232 19.98 -37.46 0.79
N PRO A 233 21.25 -37.69 1.21
CA PRO A 233 21.51 -38.33 2.48
C PRO A 233 20.89 -37.63 3.67
N PHE A 234 20.96 -36.32 3.72
CA PHE A 234 20.33 -35.53 4.79
C PHE A 234 18.83 -35.78 4.87
N LEU A 235 18.10 -35.74 3.74
CA LEU A 235 16.66 -36.01 3.71
C LEU A 235 16.32 -37.44 4.12
N GLN A 236 17.12 -38.41 3.73
CA GLN A 236 16.97 -39.84 4.15
C GLN A 236 17.09 -39.97 5.66
N ASP A 237 18.16 -39.43 6.24
CA ASP A 237 18.39 -39.48 7.69
C ASP A 237 17.31 -38.70 8.45
N TRP A 238 16.97 -37.47 8.02
CA TRP A 238 15.94 -36.66 8.65
C TRP A 238 14.57 -37.36 8.63
N ALA A 239 14.15 -37.90 7.47
CA ALA A 239 12.88 -38.60 7.34
C ALA A 239 12.83 -39.88 8.21
N LYS A 240 13.94 -40.62 8.30
CA LYS A 240 14.09 -41.80 9.16
C LYS A 240 13.93 -41.42 10.63
N ASP A 241 14.62 -40.40 11.09
CA ASP A 241 14.56 -39.93 12.47
C ASP A 241 13.18 -39.47 12.86
N ARG A 242 12.53 -38.64 12.02
CA ARG A 242 11.15 -38.16 12.26
C ARG A 242 10.13 -39.31 12.26
N ASN A 243 10.26 -40.29 11.37
CA ASN A 243 9.40 -41.46 11.38
C ASN A 243 9.65 -42.42 12.58
N ALA A 244 10.82 -42.37 13.19
CA ALA A 244 11.09 -43.08 14.47
C ALA A 244 10.38 -42.38 15.64
N GLU A 245 10.30 -41.05 15.64
CA GLU A 245 9.58 -40.27 16.66
C GLU A 245 8.05 -40.35 16.47
N ARG A 246 7.56 -40.25 15.24
CA ARG A 246 6.14 -40.35 14.87
C ARG A 246 5.97 -41.18 13.60
N THR A 247 5.54 -42.42 13.77
CA THR A 247 5.47 -43.42 12.71
C THR A 247 4.67 -42.93 11.51
N GLY A 248 5.26 -42.98 10.34
CA GLY A 248 4.61 -42.71 9.06
C GLY A 248 4.25 -41.23 8.82
N CYS A 249 4.85 -40.27 9.56
CA CYS A 249 4.55 -38.85 9.40
C CYS A 249 5.28 -38.22 8.20
N VAL A 250 6.32 -38.85 7.67
CA VAL A 250 7.10 -38.36 6.53
C VAL A 250 7.20 -39.43 5.44
N THR A 251 6.90 -39.07 4.22
CA THR A 251 7.16 -39.86 3.02
C THR A 251 8.23 -39.18 2.20
N LEU A 252 9.37 -39.84 1.97
CA LEU A 252 10.42 -39.35 1.10
C LEU A 252 10.28 -40.02 -0.28
N LEU A 253 10.11 -39.20 -1.33
CA LEU A 253 10.12 -39.64 -2.71
C LEU A 253 11.38 -39.09 -3.38
N GLU A 254 12.13 -39.97 -4.03
CA GLU A 254 13.36 -39.62 -4.74
C GLU A 254 13.13 -39.69 -6.24
N ASN A 255 13.51 -38.66 -6.97
CA ASN A 255 13.49 -38.68 -8.43
C ASN A 255 14.82 -39.19 -8.96
N PRO A 256 14.81 -40.07 -9.99
CA PRO A 256 16.06 -40.60 -10.56
C PRO A 256 16.81 -39.54 -11.38
N GLN A 257 16.09 -38.47 -11.82
CA GLN A 257 16.62 -37.31 -12.54
C GLN A 257 15.79 -36.10 -12.20
N ASN A 258 16.31 -34.89 -12.41
CA ASN A 258 15.57 -33.65 -12.22
C ASN A 258 14.40 -33.56 -13.21
N ILE A 259 13.18 -33.63 -12.71
CA ILE A 259 11.92 -33.49 -13.46
C ILE A 259 11.28 -32.12 -13.30
N GLY A 260 11.89 -31.24 -12.51
CA GLY A 260 11.47 -29.87 -12.24
C GLY A 260 10.32 -29.77 -11.23
N PHE A 261 10.00 -28.53 -10.86
CA PHE A 261 8.99 -28.24 -9.85
C PHE A 261 7.64 -28.88 -10.17
N ILE A 262 7.11 -28.66 -11.38
CA ILE A 262 5.81 -29.19 -11.80
C ILE A 262 5.75 -30.73 -11.73
N GLY A 263 6.78 -31.40 -12.23
CA GLY A 263 6.85 -32.85 -12.18
C GLY A 263 6.86 -33.39 -10.75
N SER A 264 7.66 -32.78 -9.89
CA SER A 264 7.77 -33.13 -8.48
C SER A 264 6.46 -32.86 -7.72
N VAL A 265 5.83 -31.68 -7.90
CA VAL A 265 4.54 -31.38 -7.27
C VAL A 265 3.45 -32.35 -7.74
N ASN A 266 3.35 -32.65 -9.02
CA ASN A 266 2.35 -33.59 -9.54
C ASN A 266 2.56 -35.01 -8.98
N ARG A 267 3.82 -35.43 -8.76
CA ARG A 267 4.13 -36.68 -8.06
C ARG A 267 3.68 -36.64 -6.61
N GLY A 268 3.84 -35.48 -5.94
CA GLY A 268 3.34 -35.23 -4.59
C GLY A 268 1.81 -35.27 -4.53
N PHE A 269 1.10 -34.64 -5.47
CA PHE A 269 -0.37 -34.69 -5.57
C PHE A 269 -0.87 -36.14 -5.72
N ALA A 270 -0.20 -36.94 -6.58
CA ALA A 270 -0.56 -38.35 -6.74
C ALA A 270 -0.34 -39.14 -5.44
N ALA A 271 0.72 -38.85 -4.68
CA ALA A 271 0.98 -39.49 -3.39
C ALA A 271 0.05 -39.03 -2.25
N ALA A 272 -0.47 -37.80 -2.35
CA ALA A 272 -1.44 -37.22 -1.43
C ALA A 272 -2.87 -37.72 -1.73
N ALA A 273 -3.14 -38.25 -2.93
CA ALA A 273 -4.45 -38.72 -3.34
C ALA A 273 -5.00 -39.78 -2.37
N GLY A 274 -6.26 -39.57 -1.91
CA GLY A 274 -6.94 -40.48 -0.97
C GLY A 274 -6.70 -40.17 0.52
N ARG A 275 -5.86 -39.19 0.90
CA ARG A 275 -5.69 -38.78 2.32
C ARG A 275 -6.84 -37.89 2.81
N GLY A 276 -7.57 -37.22 1.93
CA GLY A 276 -8.86 -36.58 2.21
C GLY A 276 -8.81 -35.17 2.82
N GLY A 277 -7.68 -34.72 3.32
CA GLY A 277 -7.51 -33.39 3.90
C GLY A 277 -6.92 -32.36 2.90
N PRO A 278 -6.83 -31.07 3.29
CA PRO A 278 -6.17 -30.06 2.49
C PRO A 278 -4.72 -30.42 2.16
N VAL A 279 -4.26 -30.02 0.98
CA VAL A 279 -2.88 -30.17 0.55
C VAL A 279 -2.18 -28.81 0.62
N VAL A 280 -1.00 -28.75 1.18
CA VAL A 280 -0.20 -27.53 1.27
C VAL A 280 1.08 -27.68 0.48
N LEU A 281 1.22 -26.88 -0.58
CA LEU A 281 2.49 -26.70 -1.25
C LEU A 281 3.39 -25.81 -0.39
N LEU A 282 4.62 -26.23 -0.17
CA LEU A 282 5.58 -25.50 0.64
C LEU A 282 6.96 -25.59 0.02
N ASN A 283 7.55 -24.45 -0.32
CA ASN A 283 8.91 -24.43 -0.83
C ASN A 283 9.93 -24.74 0.30
N SER A 284 11.06 -25.30 -0.07
CA SER A 284 12.16 -25.61 0.86
C SER A 284 12.90 -24.37 1.40
N ASP A 285 12.54 -23.20 0.93
CA ASP A 285 13.02 -21.87 1.37
C ASP A 285 11.90 -20.98 1.96
N ALA A 286 10.77 -21.61 2.32
CA ALA A 286 9.68 -20.98 3.06
C ALA A 286 9.78 -21.34 4.56
N PHE A 287 9.80 -20.32 5.42
CA PHE A 287 10.02 -20.46 6.86
C PHE A 287 8.73 -20.17 7.61
N VAL A 288 8.00 -21.23 7.90
CA VAL A 288 6.68 -21.15 8.55
C VAL A 288 6.81 -20.77 10.04
N PRO A 289 6.00 -19.82 10.55
CA PRO A 289 5.97 -19.44 11.95
C PRO A 289 5.12 -20.40 12.79
N LYS A 290 5.14 -20.27 14.11
CA LYS A 290 4.33 -21.09 15.02
C LYS A 290 2.83 -20.92 14.76
N GLY A 291 2.07 -22.02 14.73
CA GLY A 291 0.63 -22.00 14.52
C GLY A 291 0.19 -21.54 13.12
N TRP A 292 1.03 -21.74 12.13
CA TRP A 292 0.77 -21.33 10.75
C TRP A 292 -0.31 -22.14 10.06
N ALA A 293 -0.34 -23.46 10.31
CA ALA A 293 -1.14 -24.38 9.52
C ALA A 293 -2.64 -24.20 9.76
N SER A 294 -3.06 -24.08 11.03
CA SER A 294 -4.46 -23.81 11.36
C SER A 294 -4.97 -22.49 10.79
N ARG A 295 -4.14 -21.43 10.79
CA ARG A 295 -4.46 -20.13 10.20
C ARG A 295 -4.60 -20.21 8.68
N LEU A 296 -3.69 -20.93 8.02
CA LEU A 296 -3.66 -21.06 6.56
C LEU A 296 -4.87 -21.84 6.04
N VAL A 297 -5.24 -22.96 6.68
CA VAL A 297 -6.28 -23.85 6.15
C VAL A 297 -7.70 -23.49 6.59
N ARG A 298 -7.87 -22.66 7.62
CA ARG A 298 -9.19 -22.27 8.14
C ARG A 298 -10.18 -21.83 7.06
N PRO A 299 -9.83 -20.95 6.10
CA PRO A 299 -10.77 -20.53 5.06
C PRO A 299 -11.27 -21.67 4.17
N LEU A 300 -10.44 -22.70 3.93
CA LEU A 300 -10.83 -23.89 3.16
C LEU A 300 -11.90 -24.73 3.88
N LEU A 301 -11.93 -24.65 5.21
CA LEU A 301 -12.85 -25.43 6.05
C LEU A 301 -14.17 -24.69 6.30
N THR A 302 -14.16 -23.37 6.18
CA THR A 302 -15.32 -22.51 6.47
C THR A 302 -16.13 -22.15 5.23
N ASP A 303 -15.54 -22.25 4.03
CA ASP A 303 -16.17 -21.89 2.76
C ASP A 303 -15.74 -22.85 1.65
N ALA A 304 -16.67 -23.68 1.19
CA ALA A 304 -16.44 -24.67 0.13
C ALA A 304 -16.10 -24.04 -1.24
N SER A 305 -16.40 -22.76 -1.46
CA SER A 305 -15.99 -22.05 -2.69
C SER A 305 -14.51 -21.71 -2.73
N VAL A 306 -13.84 -21.67 -1.55
CA VAL A 306 -12.41 -21.38 -1.44
C VAL A 306 -11.60 -22.60 -1.89
N ALA A 307 -10.85 -22.41 -2.97
CA ALA A 307 -10.06 -23.48 -3.56
C ALA A 307 -8.58 -23.42 -3.13
N SER A 308 -8.05 -22.24 -2.91
CA SER A 308 -6.71 -22.08 -2.37
C SER A 308 -6.56 -20.87 -1.48
N VAL A 309 -5.56 -20.94 -0.60
CA VAL A 309 -5.21 -19.88 0.34
C VAL A 309 -3.71 -19.65 0.32
N THR A 310 -3.29 -18.38 0.26
CA THR A 310 -1.88 -17.97 0.27
C THR A 310 -1.66 -16.94 1.38
N PRO A 311 -0.60 -17.06 2.20
CA PRO A 311 -0.29 -16.06 3.24
C PRO A 311 0.43 -14.84 2.66
N MET A 312 0.54 -13.77 3.45
CA MET A 312 1.44 -12.66 3.18
C MET A 312 2.90 -13.08 3.40
N SER A 313 3.82 -12.43 2.69
CA SER A 313 5.25 -12.75 2.75
C SER A 313 6.10 -11.56 2.33
N ASN A 314 7.40 -11.64 2.58
CA ASN A 314 8.38 -10.69 2.03
C ASN A 314 8.68 -10.90 0.53
N ASP A 315 8.34 -12.07 -0.04
CA ASP A 315 8.54 -12.40 -1.48
C ASP A 315 7.42 -13.32 -1.98
N ALA A 316 6.22 -12.78 -2.24
CA ALA A 316 5.04 -13.52 -2.73
C ALA A 316 4.19 -12.69 -3.70
N GLU A 317 4.81 -12.02 -4.66
CA GLU A 317 4.13 -11.24 -5.70
C GLU A 317 3.06 -10.31 -5.14
N ILE A 318 1.77 -10.56 -5.47
CA ILE A 318 0.64 -9.72 -5.02
C ILE A 318 0.41 -9.77 -3.50
N PHE A 319 0.99 -10.72 -2.77
CA PHE A 319 0.94 -10.85 -1.32
C PHE A 319 2.20 -10.33 -0.61
N SER A 320 3.13 -9.70 -1.35
CA SER A 320 4.38 -9.18 -0.79
C SER A 320 4.17 -8.00 0.16
N VAL A 321 5.00 -7.95 1.22
CA VAL A 321 5.14 -6.92 2.24
C VAL A 321 6.61 -6.46 2.25
N PRO A 322 6.95 -5.19 2.43
CA PRO A 322 6.09 -4.03 2.68
C PRO A 322 5.38 -3.49 1.44
N VAL A 323 5.84 -3.80 0.25
CA VAL A 323 5.32 -3.26 -1.01
C VAL A 323 4.87 -4.39 -1.91
N ILE A 324 3.65 -4.27 -2.45
CA ILE A 324 3.06 -5.26 -3.37
C ILE A 324 3.98 -5.52 -4.58
N CYS A 325 4.19 -6.77 -4.94
CA CYS A 325 5.05 -7.22 -6.03
C CYS A 325 6.53 -6.80 -5.91
N VAL A 326 6.99 -6.44 -4.72
CA VAL A 326 8.39 -6.10 -4.46
C VAL A 326 8.93 -7.00 -3.37
N ARG A 327 9.97 -7.76 -3.70
CA ARG A 327 10.71 -8.55 -2.72
C ARG A 327 11.47 -7.63 -1.75
N SER A 328 11.47 -8.01 -0.48
CA SER A 328 12.33 -7.43 0.56
C SER A 328 13.08 -8.52 1.30
N ASP A 329 14.35 -8.27 1.60
CA ASP A 329 15.14 -9.17 2.43
C ASP A 329 14.89 -8.85 3.91
N LEU A 330 14.82 -9.89 4.74
CA LEU A 330 14.59 -9.80 6.17
C LEU A 330 15.84 -10.17 6.96
N ALA A 331 16.02 -9.57 8.12
CA ALA A 331 17.03 -10.01 9.08
C ALA A 331 16.59 -11.33 9.75
N PRO A 332 17.53 -12.14 10.25
CA PRO A 332 17.19 -13.37 10.97
C PRO A 332 16.20 -13.12 12.11
N GLY A 333 15.12 -13.91 12.16
CA GLY A 333 14.03 -13.79 13.14
C GLY A 333 13.02 -12.67 12.89
N GLN A 334 13.27 -11.76 11.96
CA GLN A 334 12.35 -10.66 11.66
C GLN A 334 11.02 -11.17 11.09
N GLY A 335 11.01 -12.25 10.31
CA GLY A 335 9.79 -12.88 9.81
C GLY A 335 8.85 -13.31 10.93
N ASP A 336 9.39 -13.91 12.00
CA ASP A 336 8.60 -14.33 13.17
C ASP A 336 8.04 -13.11 13.95
N GLU A 337 8.79 -12.00 14.04
CA GLU A 337 8.29 -10.77 14.66
C GLU A 337 7.16 -10.12 13.86
N ILE A 338 7.24 -10.13 12.53
CA ILE A 338 6.15 -9.66 11.66
C ILE A 338 4.93 -10.57 11.82
N ASP A 339 5.13 -11.90 11.85
CA ASP A 339 4.04 -12.85 12.02
C ASP A 339 3.33 -12.72 13.37
N LYS A 340 4.04 -12.35 14.45
CA LYS A 340 3.37 -12.07 15.74
C LYS A 340 2.31 -10.98 15.62
N VAL A 341 2.55 -9.97 14.79
CA VAL A 341 1.57 -8.92 14.51
C VAL A 341 0.43 -9.46 13.64
N ALA A 342 0.76 -10.22 12.58
CA ALA A 342 -0.24 -10.86 11.73
C ALA A 342 -1.16 -11.80 12.54
N ALA A 343 -0.60 -12.61 13.43
CA ALA A 343 -1.34 -13.53 14.29
C ALA A 343 -2.32 -12.82 15.26
N GLY A 344 -2.10 -11.54 15.52
CA GLY A 344 -3.00 -10.68 16.29
C GLY A 344 -4.19 -10.16 15.48
N PHE A 345 -4.23 -10.31 14.17
CA PHE A 345 -5.38 -9.88 13.37
C PHE A 345 -6.54 -10.85 13.51
N VAL A 346 -7.74 -10.31 13.44
CA VAL A 346 -8.98 -11.11 13.46
C VAL A 346 -9.01 -12.05 12.26
N ALA A 347 -9.25 -13.32 12.50
CA ALA A 347 -9.32 -14.32 11.45
C ALA A 347 -10.45 -13.99 10.46
N GLY A 348 -10.12 -13.92 9.17
CA GLY A 348 -11.04 -13.56 8.10
C GLY A 348 -11.15 -12.05 7.84
N ALA A 349 -10.83 -11.20 8.82
CA ALA A 349 -10.74 -9.76 8.58
C ALA A 349 -9.47 -9.42 7.78
N GLY A 350 -9.62 -8.57 6.77
CA GLY A 350 -8.52 -8.24 5.87
C GLY A 350 -8.14 -9.33 4.86
N ASP A 351 -8.76 -10.51 4.89
CA ASP A 351 -8.63 -11.53 3.84
C ASP A 351 -9.24 -11.03 2.54
N ALA A 352 -8.64 -11.38 1.41
CA ALA A 352 -9.11 -10.89 0.13
C ALA A 352 -9.11 -11.94 -0.97
N ALA A 353 -10.16 -11.90 -1.81
CA ALA A 353 -10.18 -12.67 -3.04
C ALA A 353 -9.07 -12.19 -3.99
N ALA A 354 -8.33 -13.14 -4.55
CA ALA A 354 -7.19 -12.89 -5.40
C ALA A 354 -7.33 -13.58 -6.77
N PRO A 355 -6.73 -13.01 -7.84
CA PRO A 355 -6.78 -13.61 -9.17
C PRO A 355 -5.94 -14.90 -9.28
N THR A 356 -5.06 -15.16 -8.32
CA THR A 356 -4.18 -16.33 -8.26
C THR A 356 -3.68 -16.57 -6.85
N GLY A 357 -3.27 -17.80 -6.53
CA GLY A 357 -2.38 -18.11 -5.41
C GLY A 357 -0.91 -17.98 -5.81
N VAL A 358 0.01 -18.20 -4.87
CA VAL A 358 1.46 -18.25 -5.09
C VAL A 358 2.03 -19.50 -4.41
N GLY A 359 2.70 -20.34 -5.18
CA GLY A 359 3.07 -21.70 -4.82
C GLY A 359 4.15 -21.88 -3.75
N PHE A 360 4.73 -20.77 -3.21
CA PHE A 360 5.76 -20.87 -2.17
C PHE A 360 5.24 -21.44 -0.84
N CYS A 361 3.98 -21.07 -0.49
CA CYS A 361 3.21 -21.57 0.63
C CYS A 361 1.72 -21.42 0.27
N MET A 362 1.12 -22.47 -0.27
CA MET A 362 -0.23 -22.43 -0.81
C MET A 362 -1.04 -23.64 -0.35
N ALA A 363 -2.08 -23.40 0.43
CA ALA A 363 -3.02 -24.46 0.77
C ALA A 363 -4.07 -24.65 -0.33
N LEU A 364 -4.37 -25.89 -0.65
CA LEU A 364 -5.31 -26.31 -1.69
C LEU A 364 -6.41 -27.16 -1.04
N SER A 365 -7.66 -26.87 -1.38
CA SER A 365 -8.78 -27.71 -0.98
C SER A 365 -8.70 -29.08 -1.65
N ALA A 366 -8.87 -30.15 -0.89
CA ALA A 366 -8.91 -31.52 -1.45
C ALA A 366 -9.99 -31.71 -2.53
N GLU A 367 -11.15 -31.09 -2.33
CA GLU A 367 -12.26 -31.13 -3.28
C GLU A 367 -11.90 -30.48 -4.62
N TRP A 368 -11.29 -29.28 -4.56
CA TRP A 368 -10.88 -28.56 -5.76
C TRP A 368 -9.67 -29.20 -6.44
N LEU A 369 -8.75 -29.78 -5.66
CA LEU A 369 -7.64 -30.55 -6.20
C LEU A 369 -8.12 -31.82 -6.90
N ALA A 370 -9.21 -32.46 -6.41
CA ALA A 370 -9.81 -33.59 -7.13
C ALA A 370 -10.44 -33.19 -8.46
N LYS A 371 -10.96 -31.97 -8.61
CA LYS A 371 -11.50 -31.44 -9.87
C LYS A 371 -10.38 -31.04 -10.87
N VAL A 372 -9.26 -30.54 -10.36
CA VAL A 372 -8.07 -30.13 -11.15
C VAL A 372 -6.84 -30.81 -10.53
N PRO A 373 -6.59 -32.11 -10.82
CA PRO A 373 -5.71 -32.94 -10.00
C PRO A 373 -4.21 -32.75 -10.22
N GLN A 374 -3.81 -31.89 -11.13
CA GLN A 374 -2.40 -31.70 -11.46
C GLN A 374 -2.11 -30.32 -12.05
N PHE A 375 -0.90 -29.88 -11.94
CA PHE A 375 -0.36 -28.75 -12.69
C PHE A 375 -0.05 -29.14 -14.13
N ASP A 376 -0.27 -28.19 -15.06
CA ASP A 376 -0.07 -28.43 -16.48
C ASP A 376 1.43 -28.45 -16.86
N THR A 377 1.89 -29.56 -17.39
CA THR A 377 3.28 -29.74 -17.83
C THR A 377 3.70 -28.87 -19.02
N ALA A 378 2.75 -28.18 -19.67
CA ALA A 378 3.05 -27.22 -20.73
C ALA A 378 3.90 -26.03 -20.27
N PHE A 379 3.95 -25.76 -18.94
CA PHE A 379 4.81 -24.74 -18.34
C PHE A 379 6.27 -25.19 -18.08
N GLY A 380 6.59 -26.42 -18.44
CA GLY A 380 7.95 -26.93 -18.37
C GLY A 380 8.48 -27.12 -16.96
N ARG A 381 9.51 -26.34 -16.56
CA ARG A 381 10.14 -26.46 -15.23
C ARG A 381 9.51 -25.60 -14.13
N GLY A 382 8.52 -24.78 -14.45
CA GLY A 382 7.84 -23.91 -13.48
C GLY A 382 7.58 -22.49 -13.99
N TYR A 383 6.95 -21.70 -13.15
CA TYR A 383 6.44 -20.32 -13.36
C TYR A 383 5.19 -20.23 -14.25
N GLY A 384 4.04 -20.20 -13.64
CA GLY A 384 2.73 -19.99 -14.27
C GLY A 384 1.79 -21.20 -14.18
N GLU A 385 2.25 -22.35 -13.70
CA GLU A 385 1.45 -23.54 -13.44
C GLU A 385 0.40 -23.31 -12.35
N GLU A 386 0.75 -22.62 -11.26
CA GLU A 386 -0.21 -22.23 -10.23
C GLU A 386 -1.24 -21.24 -10.75
N VAL A 387 -0.82 -20.30 -11.60
CA VAL A 387 -1.75 -19.37 -12.25
C VAL A 387 -2.73 -20.13 -13.15
N ASP A 388 -2.24 -21.07 -13.97
CA ASP A 388 -3.07 -21.91 -14.84
C ASP A 388 -4.07 -22.74 -14.00
N TRP A 389 -3.60 -23.36 -12.94
CA TRP A 389 -4.45 -24.11 -12.00
C TRP A 389 -5.53 -23.20 -11.40
N CYS A 390 -5.16 -22.04 -10.91
CA CYS A 390 -6.07 -21.07 -10.34
C CYS A 390 -7.13 -20.61 -11.35
N GLN A 391 -6.75 -20.32 -12.59
CA GLN A 391 -7.68 -19.90 -13.62
C GLN A 391 -8.64 -21.03 -14.06
N LYS A 392 -8.18 -22.29 -14.07
CA LYS A 392 -9.05 -23.46 -14.29
C LYS A 392 -10.08 -23.59 -13.18
N VAL A 393 -9.67 -23.38 -11.93
CA VAL A 393 -10.55 -23.42 -10.76
C VAL A 393 -11.58 -22.30 -10.79
N ILE A 394 -11.16 -21.06 -11.12
CA ILE A 394 -12.08 -19.91 -11.27
C ILE A 394 -13.14 -20.22 -12.35
N ALA A 395 -12.75 -20.82 -13.47
CA ALA A 395 -13.69 -21.22 -14.52
C ALA A 395 -14.72 -22.27 -14.07
N LEU A 396 -14.44 -23.01 -13.01
CA LEU A 396 -15.34 -23.98 -12.37
C LEU A 396 -16.13 -23.40 -11.19
N GLY A 397 -16.00 -22.09 -10.91
CA GLY A 397 -16.70 -21.39 -9.82
C GLY A 397 -15.96 -21.36 -8.48
N GLY A 398 -14.71 -21.82 -8.42
CA GLY A 398 -13.86 -21.68 -7.23
C GLY A 398 -13.21 -20.31 -7.11
N ARG A 399 -12.69 -19.98 -5.92
CA ARG A 399 -11.99 -18.73 -5.66
C ARG A 399 -10.71 -18.94 -4.84
N HIS A 400 -9.80 -17.99 -4.92
CA HIS A 400 -8.52 -17.98 -4.21
C HIS A 400 -8.50 -16.83 -3.22
N LEU A 401 -7.91 -17.06 -2.04
CA LEU A 401 -7.80 -16.04 -0.98
C LEU A 401 -6.35 -15.75 -0.62
N GLY A 402 -6.05 -14.48 -0.36
CA GLY A 402 -4.94 -14.07 0.46
C GLY A 402 -5.39 -13.94 1.90
N VAL A 403 -4.66 -14.53 2.87
CA VAL A 403 -4.96 -14.39 4.30
C VAL A 403 -4.09 -13.35 4.95
N ALA A 404 -4.72 -12.47 5.75
CA ALA A 404 -4.07 -11.36 6.41
C ALA A 404 -3.36 -11.75 7.72
N ASN A 405 -3.92 -12.72 8.44
CA ASN A 405 -3.48 -13.12 9.77
C ASN A 405 -2.33 -14.15 9.79
N LEU A 406 -1.59 -14.24 8.68
CA LEU A 406 -0.42 -15.11 8.58
C LEU A 406 0.66 -14.46 7.71
N PHE A 407 1.89 -14.42 8.23
CA PHE A 407 3.07 -14.00 7.48
C PHE A 407 4.09 -15.14 7.45
N VAL A 408 4.49 -15.57 6.27
CA VAL A 408 5.50 -16.62 6.07
C VAL A 408 6.73 -16.01 5.38
N GLU A 409 7.89 -16.11 6.02
CA GLU A 409 9.15 -15.65 5.43
C GLU A 409 9.55 -16.54 4.25
N HIS A 410 9.90 -15.93 3.11
CA HIS A 410 10.36 -16.60 1.91
C HIS A 410 11.74 -16.07 1.51
N ARG A 411 12.79 -16.87 1.71
CA ARG A 411 14.19 -16.50 1.44
C ARG A 411 14.61 -16.77 0.00
N GLY A 412 13.68 -16.94 -0.92
CA GLY A 412 13.86 -17.37 -2.31
C GLY A 412 15.02 -16.73 -3.08
N GLY A 413 15.37 -17.34 -4.21
CA GLY A 413 16.36 -16.82 -5.16
C GLY A 413 17.59 -17.70 -5.41
N SER A 414 17.78 -18.81 -4.68
CA SER A 414 18.93 -19.69 -4.82
C SER A 414 18.80 -20.79 -5.87
N SER A 415 17.57 -21.11 -6.33
CA SER A 415 17.34 -22.34 -7.13
C SER A 415 17.60 -22.20 -8.64
N PHE A 416 17.55 -20.98 -9.21
CA PHE A 416 17.78 -20.75 -10.66
C PHE A 416 18.57 -19.47 -10.91
N GLY A 417 19.53 -19.51 -11.84
CA GLY A 417 20.24 -18.33 -12.33
C GLY A 417 19.26 -17.29 -12.89
N SER A 418 19.52 -16.01 -12.65
CA SER A 418 18.61 -14.89 -12.96
C SER A 418 18.17 -14.79 -14.45
N GLU A 419 18.92 -15.37 -15.36
CA GLU A 419 18.65 -15.36 -16.82
C GLU A 419 17.68 -16.47 -17.22
N GLU A 420 17.86 -17.69 -16.71
CA GLU A 420 16.95 -18.82 -16.96
C GLU A 420 15.56 -18.54 -16.33
N LYS A 421 15.50 -18.03 -15.11
CA LYS A 421 14.26 -17.59 -14.47
C LYS A 421 13.49 -16.59 -15.35
N ARG A 422 14.18 -15.57 -15.89
CA ARG A 422 13.55 -14.57 -16.78
C ARG A 422 13.01 -15.17 -18.06
N ARG A 423 13.72 -16.16 -18.62
CA ARG A 423 13.31 -16.86 -19.84
C ARG A 423 12.05 -17.67 -19.59
N LEU A 424 12.01 -18.47 -18.52
CA LEU A 424 10.87 -19.30 -18.13
C LEU A 424 9.63 -18.43 -17.88
N ILE A 425 9.76 -17.37 -17.09
CA ILE A 425 8.67 -16.40 -16.84
C ILE A 425 8.14 -15.81 -18.16
N ALA A 426 9.01 -15.46 -19.10
CA ALA A 426 8.58 -14.87 -20.36
C ALA A 426 7.78 -15.85 -21.24
N VAL A 427 8.20 -17.14 -21.26
CA VAL A 427 7.49 -18.20 -22.00
C VAL A 427 6.13 -18.48 -21.36
N SER A 428 6.11 -18.62 -20.04
CA SER A 428 4.88 -18.90 -19.28
C SER A 428 3.89 -17.75 -19.36
N ALA A 429 4.35 -16.49 -19.31
CA ALA A 429 3.49 -15.32 -19.50
C ALA A 429 2.82 -15.30 -20.89
N ASP A 430 3.47 -15.79 -21.93
CA ASP A 430 2.88 -15.91 -23.26
C ASP A 430 1.79 -16.99 -23.30
N ILE A 431 1.98 -18.13 -22.60
CA ILE A 431 0.97 -19.20 -22.48
C ILE A 431 -0.25 -18.69 -21.70
N ILE A 432 -0.03 -18.08 -20.52
CA ILE A 432 -1.10 -17.55 -19.66
C ILE A 432 -1.93 -16.50 -20.41
N SER A 433 -1.30 -15.52 -21.03
CA SER A 433 -2.02 -14.46 -21.75
C SER A 433 -2.79 -14.98 -22.97
N HIS A 434 -2.38 -16.13 -23.54
CA HIS A 434 -3.11 -16.75 -24.64
C HIS A 434 -4.33 -17.53 -24.13
N ARG A 435 -4.19 -18.23 -23.03
CA ARG A 435 -5.26 -19.04 -22.42
C ARG A 435 -6.28 -18.14 -21.70
N TYR A 436 -5.83 -17.15 -20.94
CA TYR A 436 -6.62 -16.36 -19.99
C TYR A 436 -6.50 -14.86 -20.27
N ARG A 437 -7.30 -14.37 -21.21
CA ARG A 437 -7.22 -12.96 -21.67
C ARG A 437 -7.53 -11.93 -20.59
N GLU A 438 -8.35 -12.29 -19.61
CA GLU A 438 -8.80 -11.38 -18.54
C GLU A 438 -7.88 -11.41 -17.32
N TYR A 439 -6.97 -12.38 -17.23
CA TYR A 439 -6.08 -12.54 -16.10
C TYR A 439 -5.20 -11.28 -15.84
N ASP A 440 -4.58 -10.77 -16.91
CA ASP A 440 -3.76 -9.54 -16.80
C ASP A 440 -4.58 -8.34 -16.28
N ILE A 441 -5.86 -8.24 -16.68
CA ILE A 441 -6.77 -7.19 -16.23
C ILE A 441 -7.10 -7.38 -14.75
N SER A 442 -7.43 -8.59 -14.33
CA SER A 442 -7.75 -8.93 -12.95
C SER A 442 -6.56 -8.66 -12.02
N VAL A 443 -5.33 -9.00 -12.45
CA VAL A 443 -4.11 -8.66 -11.68
C VAL A 443 -3.92 -7.15 -11.59
N GLN A 444 -4.10 -6.38 -12.68
CA GLN A 444 -3.97 -4.92 -12.63
C GLN A 444 -5.04 -4.28 -11.73
N ASP A 445 -6.25 -4.83 -11.72
CA ASP A 445 -7.32 -4.37 -10.83
C ASP A 445 -7.01 -4.71 -9.37
N TYR A 446 -6.46 -5.90 -9.09
CA TYR A 446 -5.98 -6.25 -7.76
C TYR A 446 -4.87 -5.31 -7.28
N LEU A 447 -3.86 -5.06 -8.13
CA LEU A 447 -2.75 -4.14 -7.81
C LEU A 447 -3.22 -2.70 -7.57
N ARG A 448 -4.19 -2.23 -8.38
CA ARG A 448 -4.76 -0.89 -8.22
C ARG A 448 -5.55 -0.79 -6.93
N ASN A 449 -6.29 -1.82 -6.61
CA ASN A 449 -7.21 -1.84 -5.48
C ASN A 449 -6.54 -2.24 -4.19
N ASP A 450 -5.46 -2.98 -4.23
CA ASP A 450 -4.79 -3.58 -3.08
C ASP A 450 -5.77 -3.93 -1.95
N PRO A 451 -6.63 -4.93 -2.13
CA PRO A 451 -7.67 -5.24 -1.14
C PRO A 451 -7.09 -5.69 0.21
N MET A 452 -5.80 -6.02 0.26
CA MET A 452 -5.05 -6.31 1.47
C MET A 452 -4.21 -5.11 1.95
N GLY A 453 -4.57 -3.89 1.53
CA GLY A 453 -3.79 -2.68 1.83
C GLY A 453 -3.64 -2.39 3.31
N THR A 454 -4.68 -2.59 4.12
CA THR A 454 -4.62 -2.40 5.59
C THR A 454 -3.66 -3.39 6.26
N PRO A 455 -3.82 -4.73 6.11
CA PRO A 455 -2.87 -5.66 6.69
C PRO A 455 -1.45 -5.47 6.13
N ARG A 456 -1.29 -5.17 4.84
CA ARG A 456 0.02 -4.87 4.25
C ARG A 456 0.69 -3.68 4.92
N LEU A 457 -0.04 -2.58 5.15
CA LEU A 457 0.48 -1.40 5.83
C LEU A 457 0.84 -1.72 7.29
N ALA A 458 -0.01 -2.46 8.00
CA ALA A 458 0.25 -2.88 9.37
C ALA A 458 1.52 -3.74 9.48
N LEU A 459 1.69 -4.72 8.58
CA LEU A 459 2.89 -5.57 8.55
C LEU A 459 4.12 -4.83 8.04
N ALA A 460 3.96 -3.83 7.15
CA ALA A 460 5.04 -2.94 6.75
C ALA A 460 5.54 -2.09 7.94
N ILE A 461 4.65 -1.62 8.80
CA ILE A 461 5.02 -0.94 10.05
C ILE A 461 5.71 -1.93 11.00
N ALA A 462 5.15 -3.13 11.16
CA ALA A 462 5.72 -4.17 12.02
C ALA A 462 7.16 -4.56 11.60
N SER A 463 7.47 -4.55 10.30
CA SER A 463 8.81 -4.82 9.80
C SER A 463 9.88 -3.82 10.27
N LEU A 464 9.47 -2.64 10.75
CA LEU A 464 10.37 -1.63 11.31
C LEU A 464 10.59 -1.79 12.82
N ALA A 465 9.84 -2.65 13.49
CA ALA A 465 9.84 -2.75 14.97
C ALA A 465 11.20 -3.15 15.58
N GLY A 466 12.08 -3.81 14.82
CA GLY A 466 13.42 -4.19 15.23
C GLY A 466 14.47 -3.08 15.16
N ALA A 467 14.16 -1.92 14.61
CA ALA A 467 15.08 -0.79 14.49
C ALA A 467 15.39 -0.16 15.87
N ASP A 468 16.56 0.45 15.99
CA ASP A 468 16.97 1.14 17.23
C ASP A 468 16.04 2.31 17.57
N GLU A 469 15.53 2.99 16.54
CA GLU A 469 14.58 4.09 16.65
C GLU A 469 13.85 4.25 15.32
N VAL A 470 12.52 4.28 15.32
CA VAL A 470 11.73 4.49 14.08
C VAL A 470 11.26 5.95 14.00
N PRO A 471 11.67 6.70 12.97
CA PRO A 471 11.16 8.04 12.74
C PRO A 471 9.70 8.02 12.30
N VAL A 472 8.86 8.81 12.99
CA VAL A 472 7.45 9.04 12.65
C VAL A 472 7.28 10.54 12.40
N TYR A 473 7.17 10.91 11.13
CA TYR A 473 7.05 12.30 10.70
C TYR A 473 5.59 12.74 10.62
N LEU A 474 5.29 13.95 11.09
CA LEU A 474 4.08 14.66 10.70
C LEU A 474 4.40 15.68 9.62
N ALA A 475 3.72 15.61 8.49
CA ALA A 475 3.93 16.47 7.34
C ALA A 475 2.59 16.83 6.66
N HIS A 476 2.58 17.91 5.88
CA HIS A 476 1.43 18.24 5.02
C HIS A 476 1.47 17.51 3.68
N ALA A 477 0.34 17.52 2.95
CA ALA A 477 0.19 16.89 1.64
C ALA A 477 0.37 17.85 0.45
N MET A 478 0.68 19.14 0.67
CA MET A 478 0.67 20.17 -0.37
C MET A 478 1.92 20.24 -1.25
N GLY A 479 2.96 19.46 -0.94
CA GLY A 479 4.23 19.52 -1.69
C GLY A 479 5.10 20.75 -1.35
N GLY A 480 6.13 20.99 -2.17
CA GLY A 480 6.97 22.20 -2.06
C GLY A 480 8.35 21.97 -1.45
N GLY A 481 8.92 23.03 -0.83
CA GLY A 481 10.28 23.00 -0.27
C GLY A 481 10.47 22.02 0.87
N VAL A 482 9.45 21.82 1.69
CA VAL A 482 9.44 20.86 2.81
C VAL A 482 9.60 19.43 2.29
N ASP A 483 8.91 19.05 1.20
CA ASP A 483 9.06 17.73 0.61
C ASP A 483 10.45 17.47 0.03
N GLN A 484 11.13 18.53 -0.44
CA GLN A 484 12.52 18.40 -0.90
C GLN A 484 13.48 18.16 0.27
N TYR A 485 13.27 18.85 1.39
CA TYR A 485 14.00 18.60 2.65
C TYR A 485 13.75 17.16 3.13
N HIS A 486 12.50 16.73 3.12
CA HIS A 486 12.13 15.38 3.50
C HIS A 486 12.80 14.30 2.66
N ARG A 487 12.89 14.45 1.32
CA ARG A 487 13.55 13.46 0.47
C ARG A 487 14.99 13.18 0.91
N GLN A 488 15.75 14.21 1.27
CA GLN A 488 17.12 14.03 1.75
C GLN A 488 17.15 13.35 3.11
N ARG A 489 16.31 13.80 4.04
CA ARG A 489 16.26 13.26 5.40
C ARG A 489 15.74 11.84 5.43
N PHE A 490 14.69 11.53 4.67
CA PHE A 490 14.14 10.18 4.55
C PHE A 490 15.17 9.20 3.99
N SER A 491 15.96 9.59 3.00
CA SER A 491 17.02 8.71 2.49
C SER A 491 18.05 8.36 3.55
N CYS A 492 18.40 9.31 4.43
CA CYS A 492 19.31 9.03 5.56
C CYS A 492 18.65 8.13 6.60
N ASP A 493 17.40 8.40 6.97
CA ASP A 493 16.68 7.60 7.96
C ASP A 493 16.41 6.17 7.46
N ILE A 494 16.05 5.98 6.17
CA ILE A 494 15.90 4.66 5.56
C ILE A 494 17.21 3.89 5.60
N ALA A 495 18.34 4.54 5.27
CA ALA A 495 19.65 3.90 5.30
C ALA A 495 20.08 3.51 6.73
N ALA A 496 19.71 4.28 7.74
CA ALA A 496 20.11 4.07 9.14
C ALA A 496 19.17 3.10 9.86
N GLN A 497 17.86 3.15 9.62
CA GLN A 497 16.82 2.48 10.40
C GLN A 497 15.99 1.46 9.59
N GLY A 498 16.30 1.28 8.30
CA GLY A 498 15.55 0.41 7.39
C GLY A 498 14.26 1.04 6.84
N GLY A 499 13.72 2.06 7.49
CA GLY A 499 12.51 2.75 7.06
C GLY A 499 12.03 3.82 8.02
N LEU A 500 10.90 4.41 7.68
CA LEU A 500 10.24 5.45 8.48
C LEU A 500 8.73 5.48 8.19
N VAL A 501 7.97 6.12 9.07
CA VAL A 501 6.54 6.37 8.89
C VAL A 501 6.30 7.87 8.70
N VAL A 502 5.38 8.23 7.81
CA VAL A 502 4.92 9.61 7.62
C VAL A 502 3.42 9.67 7.84
N LEU A 503 2.98 10.51 8.77
CA LEU A 503 1.60 10.94 8.92
C LEU A 503 1.42 12.23 8.12
N ARG A 504 0.62 12.20 7.07
CA ARG A 504 0.30 13.43 6.33
C ARG A 504 -1.10 13.91 6.66
N VAL A 505 -1.22 15.22 6.83
CA VAL A 505 -2.47 15.94 7.03
C VAL A 505 -2.79 16.82 5.81
N GLY A 506 -4.04 17.29 5.71
CA GLY A 506 -4.50 18.09 4.57
C GLY A 506 -4.83 17.24 3.33
N THR A 507 -5.35 16.04 3.57
CA THR A 507 -5.88 15.11 2.55
C THR A 507 -7.39 14.90 2.78
N ASP A 508 -8.05 14.14 1.90
CA ASP A 508 -9.49 13.85 2.00
C ASP A 508 -9.87 13.18 3.33
N LEU A 509 -9.03 12.26 3.81
CA LEU A 509 -9.09 11.74 5.18
C LEU A 509 -7.98 12.39 5.99
N ARG A 510 -8.24 12.68 7.28
CA ARG A 510 -7.34 13.47 8.13
C ARG A 510 -5.91 12.90 8.20
N TRP A 511 -5.78 11.58 8.34
CA TRP A 511 -4.52 10.89 8.55
C TRP A 511 -4.18 10.01 7.35
N ARG A 512 -3.22 10.41 6.54
CA ARG A 512 -2.62 9.52 5.55
C ARG A 512 -1.31 9.00 6.10
N LEU A 513 -1.25 7.68 6.30
CA LEU A 513 -0.04 6.98 6.73
C LEU A 513 0.75 6.52 5.50
N GLU A 514 2.03 6.75 5.51
CA GLU A 514 2.98 6.26 4.52
C GLU A 514 4.11 5.54 5.24
N VAL A 515 4.45 4.32 4.81
CA VAL A 515 5.64 3.59 5.26
C VAL A 515 6.65 3.61 4.13
N HIS A 516 7.77 4.26 4.38
CA HIS A 516 8.86 4.40 3.42
C HIS A 516 9.98 3.43 3.78
N THR A 517 10.37 2.57 2.84
CA THR A 517 11.47 1.62 2.96
C THR A 517 12.34 1.65 1.69
N SER A 518 13.44 0.91 1.67
CA SER A 518 14.23 0.70 0.45
C SER A 518 13.45 0.00 -0.67
N ALA A 519 12.43 -0.80 -0.34
CA ALA A 519 11.55 -1.47 -1.29
C ALA A 519 10.55 -0.51 -1.96
N GLY A 520 10.21 0.61 -1.30
CA GLY A 520 9.24 1.58 -1.80
C GLY A 520 8.34 2.13 -0.70
N VAL A 521 7.12 2.50 -1.07
CA VAL A 521 6.16 3.14 -0.17
C VAL A 521 4.86 2.37 -0.17
N SER A 522 4.36 2.05 1.03
CA SER A 522 2.99 1.57 1.28
C SER A 522 2.20 2.65 1.99
N MET A 523 0.91 2.78 1.69
CA MET A 523 0.11 3.86 2.27
C MET A 523 -1.36 3.51 2.43
N GLY A 524 -2.00 4.20 3.38
CA GLY A 524 -3.44 4.17 3.60
C GLY A 524 -3.88 5.43 4.33
N ALA A 525 -5.17 5.66 4.45
CA ALA A 525 -5.70 6.84 5.12
C ALA A 525 -6.88 6.50 6.03
N THR A 526 -7.07 7.29 7.08
CA THR A 526 -8.17 7.14 8.02
C THR A 526 -8.48 8.48 8.70
N ASP A 527 -9.72 8.64 9.18
CA ASP A 527 -10.07 9.72 10.11
C ASP A 527 -9.95 9.28 11.57
N ASP A 528 -9.85 7.97 11.81
CA ASP A 528 -9.74 7.41 13.16
C ASP A 528 -8.30 7.43 13.67
N PHE A 529 -8.03 8.25 14.67
CA PHE A 529 -6.73 8.31 15.33
C PHE A 529 -6.42 7.06 16.16
N ALA A 530 -7.42 6.40 16.72
CA ALA A 530 -7.21 5.16 17.46
C ALA A 530 -6.67 4.05 16.56
N LEU A 531 -7.07 4.02 15.27
CA LEU A 531 -6.49 3.12 14.29
C LEU A 531 -5.02 3.48 14.00
N VAL A 532 -4.66 4.78 13.95
CA VAL A 532 -3.26 5.20 13.81
C VAL A 532 -2.42 4.67 14.99
N GLU A 533 -2.92 4.79 16.22
CA GLU A 533 -2.26 4.29 17.42
C GLU A 533 -2.08 2.76 17.38
N LYS A 534 -3.13 2.01 17.02
CA LYS A 534 -3.08 0.54 16.84
C LYS A 534 -2.04 0.13 15.80
N LEU A 535 -2.00 0.81 14.64
CA LEU A 535 -1.02 0.54 13.58
C LEU A 535 0.41 0.81 14.03
N LEU A 536 0.65 1.86 14.81
CA LEU A 536 1.98 2.21 15.31
C LEU A 536 2.37 1.43 16.58
N ALA A 537 1.46 0.68 17.20
CA ALA A 537 1.72 -0.05 18.46
C ALA A 537 2.94 -0.98 18.44
N PRO A 538 3.32 -1.66 17.33
CA PRO A 538 4.54 -2.46 17.28
C PRO A 538 5.83 -1.66 17.45
N LEU A 539 5.84 -0.37 17.11
CA LEU A 539 7.01 0.48 17.18
C LEU A 539 7.24 0.95 18.62
N LYS A 540 8.05 0.25 19.40
CA LYS A 540 8.29 0.55 20.83
C LYS A 540 9.34 1.65 21.06
N LYS A 541 10.13 2.00 20.05
CA LYS A 541 11.13 3.06 20.07
C LYS A 541 10.85 4.02 18.91
N ARG A 542 10.46 5.26 19.22
CA ARG A 542 9.98 6.21 18.20
C ARG A 542 10.71 7.53 18.30
N ARG A 543 10.89 8.18 17.16
CA ARG A 543 11.24 9.60 17.07
C ARG A 543 10.11 10.33 16.35
N ILE A 544 9.28 11.03 17.10
CA ILE A 544 8.18 11.83 16.57
C ILE A 544 8.76 13.14 16.05
N VAL A 545 8.59 13.42 14.76
CA VAL A 545 9.12 14.60 14.08
C VAL A 545 7.97 15.45 13.55
N TYR A 546 7.65 16.54 14.24
CA TYR A 546 6.77 17.55 13.65
C TYR A 546 7.52 18.36 12.59
N SER A 547 7.00 18.38 11.38
CA SER A 547 7.60 19.13 10.28
C SER A 547 6.67 20.23 9.75
N CYS A 548 5.43 19.92 9.43
CA CYS A 548 4.42 20.89 9.03
C CYS A 548 3.01 20.31 9.19
N GLY A 549 2.13 21.01 9.86
CA GLY A 549 0.72 20.63 10.11
C GLY A 549 -0.29 21.49 9.37
N VAL A 550 0.15 22.34 8.45
CA VAL A 550 -0.75 23.22 7.67
C VAL A 550 -1.70 22.39 6.82
N GLY A 551 -2.98 22.71 6.87
CA GLY A 551 -4.04 22.00 6.15
C GLY A 551 -4.73 20.90 6.97
N ASP A 552 -4.32 20.67 8.23
CA ASP A 552 -5.06 19.76 9.11
C ASP A 552 -6.47 20.30 9.37
N SER A 553 -7.46 19.40 9.37
CA SER A 553 -8.87 19.72 9.65
C SER A 553 -9.13 20.10 11.11
N ASP A 554 -8.26 19.68 12.05
CA ASP A 554 -8.33 20.03 13.48
C ASP A 554 -6.93 20.34 14.06
N PRO A 555 -6.35 21.47 13.68
CA PRO A 555 -4.96 21.79 14.00
C PRO A 555 -4.71 22.08 15.48
N VAL A 556 -5.74 22.29 16.29
CA VAL A 556 -5.62 22.55 17.73
C VAL A 556 -5.43 21.25 18.51
N SER A 557 -6.04 20.17 18.06
CA SER A 557 -5.82 18.85 18.65
C SER A 557 -4.49 18.22 18.23
N LEU A 558 -3.93 18.66 17.10
CA LEU A 558 -2.75 18.06 16.49
C LEU A 558 -1.54 17.94 17.44
N PRO A 559 -1.16 18.99 18.24
CA PRO A 559 -0.08 18.87 19.21
C PRO A 559 -0.32 17.80 20.27
N ALA A 560 -1.56 17.66 20.74
CA ALA A 560 -1.91 16.63 21.72
C ALA A 560 -1.77 15.22 21.11
N ARG A 561 -2.21 15.02 19.86
CA ARG A 561 -2.06 13.73 19.16
C ARG A 561 -0.59 13.32 18.98
N LEU A 562 0.30 14.28 18.72
CA LEU A 562 1.74 13.99 18.62
C LEU A 562 2.34 13.61 19.98
N ILE A 563 1.88 14.24 21.07
CA ILE A 563 2.29 13.89 22.42
C ILE A 563 1.76 12.50 22.79
N GLU A 564 0.52 12.16 22.48
CA GLU A 564 -0.06 10.83 22.68
C GLU A 564 0.79 9.75 21.97
N LEU A 565 1.21 10.00 20.72
CA LEU A 565 2.11 9.09 20.00
C LEU A 565 3.50 8.99 20.64
N ALA A 566 3.97 10.03 21.32
CA ALA A 566 5.27 10.05 21.97
C ALA A 566 5.26 9.45 23.37
N ASP A 567 4.16 9.55 24.10
CA ASP A 567 4.05 9.19 25.52
C ASP A 567 3.17 7.94 25.76
N GLY A 568 2.97 7.11 24.74
CA GLY A 568 2.19 5.87 24.85
C GLY A 568 2.74 4.94 25.95
N PRO A 569 1.86 4.23 26.69
CA PRO A 569 2.23 3.47 27.88
C PRO A 569 3.20 2.30 27.62
N ASP A 570 3.18 1.78 26.38
CA ASP A 570 4.00 0.62 25.98
C ASP A 570 5.33 0.98 25.33
N LEU A 571 5.70 2.27 25.30
CA LEU A 571 6.94 2.71 24.66
C LEU A 571 8.16 2.43 25.55
N VAL A 572 9.22 1.95 24.93
CA VAL A 572 10.54 1.77 25.57
C VAL A 572 11.31 3.08 25.58
N SER A 573 11.24 3.82 24.47
CA SER A 573 11.83 5.15 24.34
C SER A 573 11.11 5.97 23.28
N SER A 574 11.07 7.29 23.48
CA SER A 574 10.54 8.23 22.52
C SER A 574 11.28 9.56 22.60
N GLN A 575 11.55 10.12 21.42
CA GLN A 575 12.07 11.47 21.26
C GLN A 575 11.07 12.30 20.46
N VAL A 576 10.98 13.61 20.79
CA VAL A 576 10.13 14.56 20.07
C VAL A 576 11.02 15.66 19.47
N GLU A 577 10.97 15.80 18.15
CA GLU A 577 11.67 16.84 17.43
C GLU A 577 10.66 17.75 16.71
N VAL A 578 10.83 19.07 16.80
CA VAL A 578 9.99 20.06 16.12
C VAL A 578 10.83 20.85 15.13
N LEU A 579 10.44 20.86 13.86
CA LEU A 579 11.09 21.59 12.77
C LEU A 579 10.22 22.80 12.39
N PHE A 580 10.77 24.01 12.52
CA PHE A 580 10.06 25.24 12.16
C PHE A 580 10.30 25.58 10.68
N HIS A 581 9.65 24.82 9.76
CA HIS A 581 9.63 25.16 8.34
C HIS A 581 8.74 26.37 8.04
N ASP A 582 7.79 26.61 8.90
CA ASP A 582 6.86 27.70 8.93
C ASP A 582 6.60 28.13 10.39
N PHE A 583 5.75 29.11 10.59
CA PHE A 583 5.39 29.62 11.91
C PHE A 583 4.01 29.11 12.37
N TYR A 584 3.50 28.01 11.80
CA TYR A 584 2.21 27.45 12.19
C TYR A 584 2.08 27.14 13.68
N PRO A 585 3.10 26.63 14.37
CA PRO A 585 3.02 26.50 15.83
C PRO A 585 2.83 27.83 16.56
N LEU A 586 3.32 28.96 16.03
CA LEU A 586 3.22 30.28 16.64
C LEU A 586 1.87 30.95 16.40
N SER A 587 1.26 30.67 15.23
CA SER A 587 0.02 31.29 14.77
C SER A 587 -0.68 30.47 13.69
N PRO A 588 -2.02 30.46 13.62
CA PRO A 588 -2.78 29.91 12.48
C PRO A 588 -2.33 30.48 11.15
N SER A 589 -1.93 31.76 11.09
CA SER A 589 -1.23 32.33 9.93
C SER A 589 0.21 31.84 9.87
N CYS A 590 0.45 30.73 9.16
CA CYS A 590 1.74 30.02 9.15
C CYS A 590 2.94 30.85 8.65
N ASN A 591 2.69 31.99 8.03
CA ASN A 591 3.71 32.97 7.59
C ASN A 591 3.62 34.31 8.32
N LEU A 592 2.87 34.37 9.42
CA LEU A 592 2.67 35.55 10.29
C LEU A 592 2.09 36.78 9.55
N LEU A 593 1.38 36.56 8.45
CA LEU A 593 0.71 37.66 7.75
C LEU A 593 -0.62 38.02 8.45
N SER A 594 -0.92 39.31 8.49
CA SER A 594 -2.22 39.82 8.89
C SER A 594 -3.30 39.50 7.83
N GLN A 595 -4.57 39.74 8.14
CA GLN A 595 -5.67 39.61 7.19
C GLN A 595 -5.47 40.49 5.94
N GLU A 596 -4.77 41.61 6.06
CA GLU A 596 -4.40 42.48 4.94
C GLU A 596 -3.20 41.96 4.12
N GLY A 597 -2.62 40.80 4.49
CA GLY A 597 -1.49 40.19 3.81
C GLY A 597 -0.16 40.88 4.12
N THR A 598 -0.04 41.60 5.23
CA THR A 598 1.19 42.30 5.65
C THR A 598 1.85 41.59 6.83
N PHE A 599 3.19 41.51 6.80
CA PHE A 599 3.98 41.04 7.92
C PHE A 599 4.20 42.17 8.94
N GLN A 600 3.81 41.93 10.20
CA GLN A 600 3.93 42.91 11.29
C GLN A 600 4.73 42.36 12.48
N GLY A 601 5.50 41.30 12.27
CA GLY A 601 6.19 40.56 13.33
C GLY A 601 5.33 39.48 13.96
N VAL A 602 5.76 38.98 15.11
CA VAL A 602 5.01 37.95 15.86
C VAL A 602 3.76 38.59 16.47
N PRO A 603 2.54 38.12 16.14
CA PRO A 603 1.31 38.75 16.62
C PRO A 603 1.20 38.65 18.16
N ARG A 604 0.67 39.71 18.81
CA ARG A 604 0.35 39.69 20.25
C ARG A 604 -0.89 38.84 20.51
N VAL A 605 -0.94 38.24 21.69
CA VAL A 605 -2.05 37.31 22.07
C VAL A 605 -3.41 38.00 22.05
N GLU A 606 -3.45 39.31 22.37
CA GLU A 606 -4.67 40.10 22.42
C GLU A 606 -5.11 40.64 21.04
N THR A 607 -4.49 40.18 19.96
CA THR A 607 -4.82 40.67 18.60
C THR A 607 -6.27 40.41 18.24
N ALA A 608 -6.91 41.40 17.60
CA ALA A 608 -8.23 41.25 16.99
C ALA A 608 -8.17 40.79 15.52
N ASP A 609 -6.97 40.58 14.98
CA ASP A 609 -6.78 40.17 13.59
C ASP A 609 -7.31 38.73 13.37
N THR A 610 -8.33 38.61 12.53
CA THR A 610 -8.98 37.32 12.22
C THR A 610 -8.08 36.32 11.52
N ALA A 611 -6.98 36.75 10.88
CA ALA A 611 -5.97 35.85 10.35
C ALA A 611 -5.23 35.05 11.44
N GLN A 612 -5.31 35.51 12.69
CA GLN A 612 -4.70 34.87 13.85
C GLN A 612 -5.69 34.00 14.64
N GLN A 613 -6.86 33.71 14.06
CA GLN A 613 -7.91 32.89 14.64
C GLN A 613 -8.23 31.72 13.71
N VAL A 614 -8.78 30.66 14.24
CA VAL A 614 -9.29 29.51 13.47
C VAL A 614 -10.64 29.08 14.00
N THR A 615 -11.51 28.66 13.11
CA THR A 615 -12.79 28.06 13.49
C THR A 615 -12.56 26.56 13.72
N GLY A 616 -12.79 26.08 14.93
CA GLY A 616 -12.73 24.66 15.25
C GLY A 616 -13.84 23.85 14.57
N SER A 617 -13.72 22.53 14.56
CA SER A 617 -14.69 21.61 13.95
C SER A 617 -16.11 21.72 14.54
N ASN A 618 -16.24 22.22 15.75
CA ASN A 618 -17.53 22.48 16.43
C ASN A 618 -18.08 23.89 16.22
N GLY A 619 -17.48 24.68 15.31
CA GLY A 619 -17.84 26.07 15.05
C GLY A 619 -17.32 27.08 16.08
N THR A 620 -16.57 26.68 17.09
CA THR A 620 -15.97 27.58 18.10
C THR A 620 -14.79 28.33 17.51
N ILE A 621 -14.75 29.65 17.72
CA ILE A 621 -13.59 30.46 17.36
C ILE A 621 -12.49 30.21 18.40
N ILE A 622 -11.32 29.80 17.93
CA ILE A 622 -10.13 29.57 18.72
C ILE A 622 -9.19 30.74 18.49
N ASP A 623 -8.92 31.46 19.56
CA ASP A 623 -8.03 32.63 19.54
C ASP A 623 -6.55 32.23 19.63
N LEU A 624 -5.68 33.22 19.47
CA LEU A 624 -4.23 33.01 19.49
C LEU A 624 -3.71 32.52 20.87
N ALA A 625 -4.40 32.85 21.97
CA ALA A 625 -4.03 32.36 23.30
C ALA A 625 -4.26 30.88 23.43
N GLN A 626 -5.44 30.41 23.01
CA GLN A 626 -5.80 29.00 22.98
C GLN A 626 -4.89 28.21 22.03
N TRP A 627 -4.61 28.76 20.83
CA TRP A 627 -3.68 28.20 19.88
C TRP A 627 -2.30 27.99 20.48
N ARG A 628 -1.68 29.04 21.04
CA ARG A 628 -0.35 28.96 21.64
C ARG A 628 -0.30 28.09 22.90
N SER A 629 -1.40 28.00 23.64
CA SER A 629 -1.52 27.05 24.75
C SER A 629 -1.47 25.60 24.24
N ALA A 630 -2.17 25.27 23.17
CA ALA A 630 -2.16 23.92 22.59
C ALA A 630 -0.76 23.55 22.05
N TRP A 631 -0.19 24.39 21.19
CA TRP A 631 1.13 24.18 20.60
C TRP A 631 2.28 24.27 21.62
N GLY A 632 2.14 25.14 22.62
CA GLY A 632 3.13 25.28 23.70
C GLY A 632 3.37 23.99 24.48
N ARG A 633 2.35 23.13 24.60
CA ARG A 633 2.52 21.80 25.22
C ARG A 633 3.47 20.91 24.41
N LEU A 634 3.35 20.90 23.09
CA LEU A 634 4.26 20.15 22.21
C LEU A 634 5.68 20.74 22.26
N ILE A 635 5.81 22.07 22.26
CA ILE A 635 7.10 22.76 22.39
C ILE A 635 7.76 22.44 23.73
N ALA A 636 6.98 22.38 24.82
CA ALA A 636 7.47 22.01 26.15
C ALA A 636 7.93 20.54 26.20
N ARG A 637 7.19 19.63 25.54
CA ARG A 637 7.53 18.19 25.47
C ARG A 637 8.73 17.89 24.55
N ALA A 638 8.99 18.74 23.56
CA ALA A 638 10.01 18.46 22.56
C ALA A 638 11.42 18.38 23.17
N ASP A 639 12.15 17.32 22.83
CA ASP A 639 13.55 17.11 23.22
C ASP A 639 14.49 17.97 22.37
N ARG A 640 14.09 18.23 21.12
CA ARG A 640 14.86 19.06 20.17
C ARG A 640 13.95 19.96 19.35
N LEU A 641 14.37 21.21 19.22
CA LEU A 641 13.72 22.22 18.38
C LEU A 641 14.70 22.70 17.32
N VAL A 642 14.26 22.83 16.07
CA VAL A 642 15.12 23.24 14.95
C VAL A 642 14.49 24.39 14.20
N ALA A 643 15.20 25.52 14.15
CA ALA A 643 14.94 26.63 13.25
C ALA A 643 15.96 26.63 12.11
N PHE A 644 15.59 27.13 10.94
CA PHE A 644 16.47 27.13 9.76
C PHE A 644 17.21 28.46 9.54
N SER A 645 16.90 29.46 10.36
CA SER A 645 17.60 30.75 10.38
C SER A 645 17.61 31.34 11.80
N ASN A 646 18.50 32.29 12.05
CA ASN A 646 18.49 33.04 13.31
C ASN A 646 17.23 33.90 13.46
N ASP A 647 16.69 34.41 12.37
CA ASP A 647 15.44 35.17 12.38
C ASP A 647 14.28 34.31 12.85
N SER A 648 14.11 33.10 12.25
CA SER A 648 13.09 32.13 12.71
C SER A 648 13.29 31.74 14.17
N LYS A 649 14.55 31.55 14.62
CA LYS A 649 14.86 31.31 16.04
C LYS A 649 14.35 32.44 16.94
N ASN A 650 14.59 33.70 16.55
CA ASN A 650 14.15 34.85 17.32
C ASN A 650 12.63 34.91 17.48
N HIS A 651 11.87 34.66 16.39
CA HIS A 651 10.40 34.61 16.43
C HIS A 651 9.89 33.51 17.38
N VAL A 652 10.51 32.34 17.38
CA VAL A 652 10.13 31.23 18.27
C VAL A 652 10.41 31.62 19.73
N LEU A 653 11.55 32.24 20.02
CA LEU A 653 11.93 32.64 21.37
C LEU A 653 11.12 33.86 21.90
N GLU A 654 10.56 34.67 21.01
CA GLU A 654 9.62 35.74 21.40
C GLU A 654 8.34 35.17 22.00
N VAL A 655 7.88 33.99 21.52
CA VAL A 655 6.70 33.30 22.04
C VAL A 655 7.03 32.36 23.19
N TRP A 656 8.12 31.60 23.09
CA TRP A 656 8.54 30.59 24.07
C TRP A 656 10.02 30.78 24.46
N PRO A 657 10.35 31.73 25.34
CA PRO A 657 11.73 31.99 25.79
C PRO A 657 12.43 30.76 26.39
N ASP A 658 11.65 29.92 27.10
CA ASP A 658 12.13 28.69 27.75
C ASP A 658 12.57 27.60 26.77
N ALA A 659 12.28 27.77 25.50
CA ALA A 659 12.73 26.88 24.44
C ALA A 659 14.21 27.02 24.08
N ALA A 660 14.86 28.12 24.50
CA ALA A 660 16.22 28.50 24.11
C ALA A 660 17.29 27.39 24.26
N PRO A 661 17.33 26.58 25.36
CA PRO A 661 18.34 25.53 25.51
C PRO A 661 18.22 24.39 24.50
N ARG A 662 17.02 24.15 23.95
CA ARG A 662 16.71 23.06 23.02
C ARG A 662 16.57 23.51 21.58
N LEU A 663 16.62 24.83 21.30
CA LEU A 663 16.40 25.42 19.99
C LEU A 663 17.71 25.66 19.24
N HIS A 664 17.94 24.87 18.23
CA HIS A 664 19.13 24.89 17.39
C HIS A 664 18.85 25.53 16.04
N VAL A 665 19.83 26.26 15.48
CA VAL A 665 19.76 26.76 14.09
C VAL A 665 20.52 25.80 13.20
N VAL A 666 19.80 25.17 12.25
CA VAL A 666 20.36 24.25 11.27
C VAL A 666 19.94 24.73 9.87
N PRO A 667 20.78 25.53 9.17
CA PRO A 667 20.44 26.05 7.86
C PRO A 667 20.13 24.94 6.85
N HIS A 668 19.19 25.21 5.92
CA HIS A 668 18.92 24.29 4.80
C HIS A 668 20.18 24.05 3.98
N ARG A 669 20.47 22.79 3.69
CA ARG A 669 21.51 22.41 2.73
C ARG A 669 20.97 22.53 1.32
N MET A 670 21.75 23.13 0.42
CA MET A 670 21.43 23.14 -0.99
C MET A 670 21.54 21.70 -1.54
N PRO A 671 20.54 21.20 -2.28
CA PRO A 671 20.57 19.83 -2.81
C PRO A 671 21.60 19.61 -3.92
N HIS A 672 22.06 20.68 -4.53
CA HIS A 672 23.04 20.68 -5.62
C HIS A 672 24.00 21.88 -5.48
N ASP A 673 25.21 21.71 -5.98
CA ASP A 673 26.11 22.85 -6.15
C ASP A 673 25.50 23.84 -7.16
N VAL A 674 25.26 25.07 -6.69
CA VAL A 674 24.74 26.13 -7.53
C VAL A 674 25.93 26.75 -8.27
N PRO A 675 25.97 26.69 -9.61
CA PRO A 675 27.06 27.29 -10.35
C PRO A 675 27.08 28.81 -10.16
N ARG A 676 28.26 29.38 -9.95
CA ARG A 676 28.42 30.81 -9.83
C ARG A 676 28.14 31.46 -11.19
N ILE A 677 27.06 32.24 -11.26
CA ILE A 677 26.70 32.97 -12.48
C ILE A 677 27.62 34.19 -12.57
N THR A 678 28.40 34.29 -13.66
CA THR A 678 29.17 35.49 -13.94
C THR A 678 28.25 36.55 -14.56
N PRO A 679 28.14 37.74 -13.99
CA PRO A 679 27.33 38.81 -14.55
C PRO A 679 27.76 39.13 -15.98
N ARG A 680 26.80 39.30 -16.89
CA ARG A 680 27.08 39.77 -18.26
C ARG A 680 27.34 41.27 -18.20
N ASN A 681 28.53 41.69 -18.51
CA ASN A 681 28.86 43.11 -18.65
C ASN A 681 28.08 43.73 -19.82
N GLY A 682 27.40 44.87 -19.59
CA GLY A 682 26.64 45.59 -20.61
C GLY A 682 25.23 45.08 -20.88
N ALA A 683 24.76 44.07 -20.16
CA ALA A 683 23.36 43.65 -20.24
C ALA A 683 22.42 44.62 -19.48
N LYS A 684 21.18 44.71 -19.95
CA LYS A 684 20.12 45.39 -19.20
C LYS A 684 19.99 44.80 -17.81
N PRO A 685 19.68 45.60 -16.76
CA PRO A 685 19.38 45.04 -15.43
C PRO A 685 18.24 44.04 -15.51
N VAL A 686 18.46 42.87 -14.93
CA VAL A 686 17.43 41.80 -14.83
C VAL A 686 17.19 41.50 -13.39
N VAL A 687 15.94 41.58 -12.97
CA VAL A 687 15.50 41.14 -11.63
C VAL A 687 15.04 39.71 -11.70
N GLY A 688 15.79 38.80 -11.11
CA GLY A 688 15.43 37.38 -11.01
C GLY A 688 14.50 37.15 -9.82
N ILE A 689 13.34 36.52 -10.07
CA ILE A 689 12.41 36.13 -9.03
C ILE A 689 12.53 34.63 -8.83
N LEU A 690 13.01 34.23 -7.64
CA LEU A 690 13.25 32.84 -7.32
C LEU A 690 12.04 32.24 -6.58
N GLY A 691 11.52 31.14 -7.12
CA GLY A 691 10.49 30.34 -6.48
C GLY A 691 9.14 30.34 -7.17
N ASN A 692 8.19 29.59 -6.59
CA ASN A 692 6.83 29.54 -7.08
C ASN A 692 6.04 30.74 -6.54
N LEU A 693 5.66 31.68 -7.43
CA LEU A 693 4.95 32.89 -7.03
C LEU A 693 3.51 32.55 -6.62
N ASN A 694 3.17 32.86 -5.39
CA ASN A 694 1.81 32.82 -4.86
C ASN A 694 1.53 34.10 -4.04
N TYR A 695 0.32 34.21 -3.51
CA TYR A 695 -0.09 35.39 -2.71
C TYR A 695 0.88 35.68 -1.56
N ALA A 696 1.25 34.67 -0.78
CA ALA A 696 2.15 34.81 0.36
C ALA A 696 3.59 35.18 -0.03
N LYS A 697 3.99 34.95 -1.29
CA LYS A 697 5.30 35.30 -1.84
C LYS A 697 5.26 36.58 -2.69
N GLY A 698 4.19 37.37 -2.56
CA GLY A 698 4.12 38.71 -3.13
C GLY A 698 3.87 38.75 -4.64
N ASN A 699 3.12 37.79 -5.22
CA ASN A 699 2.81 37.80 -6.64
C ASN A 699 2.12 39.10 -7.09
N ALA A 700 1.27 39.71 -6.24
CA ALA A 700 0.63 40.99 -6.51
C ALA A 700 1.64 42.14 -6.59
N LEU A 701 2.65 42.14 -5.69
CA LEU A 701 3.72 43.12 -5.67
C LEU A 701 4.59 43.01 -6.92
N VAL A 702 4.92 41.79 -7.34
CA VAL A 702 5.68 41.54 -8.58
C VAL A 702 4.91 42.01 -9.82
N GLY A 703 3.58 41.73 -9.85
CA GLY A 703 2.71 42.21 -10.91
C GLY A 703 2.61 43.73 -10.98
N ALA A 704 2.51 44.40 -9.83
CA ALA A 704 2.53 45.87 -9.73
C ALA A 704 3.88 46.46 -10.15
N MET A 705 4.98 45.83 -9.76
CA MET A 705 6.33 46.21 -10.15
C MET A 705 6.50 46.13 -11.68
N GLY A 706 6.05 45.03 -12.32
CA GLY A 706 6.09 44.89 -13.78
C GLY A 706 5.31 45.99 -14.49
N LYS A 707 4.09 46.29 -14.05
CA LYS A 707 3.27 47.40 -14.61
C LYS A 707 3.92 48.76 -14.45
N ASN A 708 4.57 49.02 -13.29
CA ASN A 708 5.27 50.27 -13.06
C ASN A 708 6.54 50.43 -13.95
N LEU A 709 7.25 49.36 -14.19
CA LEU A 709 8.42 49.33 -15.08
C LEU A 709 8.00 49.59 -16.54
N GLU A 710 6.93 48.99 -17.00
CA GLU A 710 6.35 49.24 -18.32
C GLU A 710 5.87 50.68 -18.46
N ALA A 711 5.12 51.23 -17.49
CA ALA A 711 4.62 52.59 -17.50
C ALA A 711 5.71 53.65 -17.38
N GLY A 712 6.81 53.34 -16.67
CA GLY A 712 7.94 54.25 -16.47
C GLY A 712 8.97 54.22 -17.62
N GLY A 713 8.79 53.42 -18.66
CA GLY A 713 9.71 53.28 -19.80
C GLY A 713 11.11 52.78 -19.39
N GLN A 714 11.25 52.14 -18.24
CA GLN A 714 12.54 51.64 -17.80
C GLN A 714 12.84 50.30 -18.50
N ASP A 715 13.98 50.29 -19.20
CA ASP A 715 14.43 49.10 -19.93
C ASP A 715 15.10 48.08 -19.01
N MET A 716 14.26 47.45 -18.16
CA MET A 716 14.66 46.35 -17.28
C MET A 716 13.87 45.08 -17.62
N GLY A 717 14.54 43.91 -17.58
CA GLY A 717 13.89 42.61 -17.69
C GLY A 717 13.45 42.08 -16.30
N LEU A 718 12.26 41.51 -16.23
CA LEU A 718 11.77 40.72 -15.09
C LEU A 718 11.97 39.25 -15.38
#